data_dccf20da4643e068d7adee498c2774ca
#
_entry.id   dccf20da4643e068d7adee498c2774ca
#
_cell.length_a   1.000
_cell.length_b   1.000
_cell.length_c   1.000
_cell.angle_alpha   90.00
_cell.angle_beta   90.00
_cell.angle_gamma   90.00
#
_symmetry.space_group_name_H-M   'P 1'
#
loop_
_entity.id
_entity.type
_entity.pdbx_description
1 polymer ?
#
loop_
_entity_poly.entity_id
_entity_poly.type
_entity_poly.pdbx_seq_one_letter_code
_entity_poly.pdbx_strand_id
1 'polypeptide(L)'
;MVDDKTPLSYEAKDIQVLEGLEAVRRRPGMYVGGTDIKALHHLVYEVVDNSIDEALAGVCDLIEVTINSDSSVTVTDNGRGIPVDIHPTMKKSALEVVMTVLHAGGKFGGGGYKVSGGLHGVGVSAVNALSEWCEVEVRRDSKKYFQRYERGYPKGPVTVIGKTSPKETGSRTTFKFDPEIFKGDLDYRFDTLSQRFREMAFVTRGVTIFFRDARINREMTFYFEGGITSFVKYLNRNRDVLHPVVHVEKEIEGITIDAAIQYTESYAESVYSFANTINTIDGGTHLTGLRAAVTRTINDYARRSGLLKEADPNFTGDDTREGLTAIISIKHPDPQFESQTKVKLMNPEAQTLTQQVVGDRFSTFLEENPSAGKAIVQKCLTSARARDAAKKARDLVIRKSALESLTLPGKLADCSERDPEKTELYLVEGESAGGSAKQGRDRHFQAVLPLRGKILNTERARLDKILANNEVRALISALGTGIGDNFDISGLRYGRVIVMTDADVDGSHIRTLLLTFFFRYMPTLIEDGHLYIAQPPLYRVAYKNQVKFAYSDGQKEQIVKEIGVSTDRVSLQRYKGLGEMNPEQLWDTTMDPSTRTLLLVTIDDAAEADRTFDMLMGSAVPPRRRFIQTHARDVKNLDI
;
A
#
# COMPACT_ATOMS: atom_id res chain seq x y z
N MET A 1 4.87 -35.23 39.78
CA MET A 1 5.30 -35.93 38.57
C MET A 1 6.06 -34.89 37.76
N VAL A 2 7.37 -35.09 37.62
CA VAL A 2 8.26 -34.18 36.90
C VAL A 2 8.07 -34.47 35.44
N ASP A 3 7.60 -33.49 34.63
CA ASP A 3 7.57 -33.58 33.17
C ASP A 3 9.01 -33.61 32.65
N ASP A 4 9.38 -34.75 32.10
CA ASP A 4 10.66 -35.05 31.47
C ASP A 4 10.69 -34.35 30.09
N LYS A 5 11.07 -33.06 30.06
CA LYS A 5 11.40 -32.36 28.81
C LYS A 5 12.76 -32.86 28.35
N THR A 6 12.76 -33.95 27.57
CA THR A 6 13.94 -34.35 26.79
C THR A 6 14.35 -33.15 25.93
N PRO A 7 15.57 -32.61 26.07
CA PRO A 7 16.03 -31.53 25.21
C PRO A 7 16.03 -32.03 23.77
N LEU A 8 15.37 -31.27 22.87
CA LEU A 8 15.41 -31.52 21.43
C LEU A 8 16.89 -31.50 21.02
N SER A 9 17.45 -32.67 20.71
CA SER A 9 18.82 -32.75 20.19
C SER A 9 18.84 -32.14 18.79
N TYR A 10 19.68 -31.12 18.58
CA TYR A 10 19.91 -30.49 17.28
C TYR A 10 21.24 -31.02 16.76
N GLU A 11 21.17 -31.91 15.76
CA GLU A 11 22.33 -32.55 15.16
C GLU A 11 22.45 -32.24 13.67
N ALA A 12 23.59 -32.57 13.04
CA ALA A 12 23.80 -32.32 11.62
C ALA A 12 22.75 -32.96 10.71
N LYS A 13 22.15 -34.08 11.12
CA LYS A 13 21.05 -34.76 10.40
C LYS A 13 19.75 -33.92 10.37
N ASP A 14 19.58 -32.96 11.28
CA ASP A 14 18.40 -32.11 11.38
C ASP A 14 18.51 -30.88 10.46
N ILE A 15 19.71 -30.67 9.87
CA ILE A 15 19.96 -29.62 8.87
C ILE A 15 19.50 -30.13 7.51
N GLN A 16 18.36 -29.58 7.02
CA GLN A 16 17.86 -29.86 5.68
C GLN A 16 18.40 -28.83 4.68
N VAL A 17 19.03 -29.30 3.62
CA VAL A 17 19.43 -28.47 2.48
C VAL A 17 18.35 -28.56 1.42
N LEU A 18 17.76 -27.40 1.09
CA LEU A 18 16.78 -27.28 0.01
C LEU A 18 17.49 -26.73 -1.22
N GLU A 19 17.44 -27.48 -2.34
CA GLU A 19 18.07 -27.07 -3.58
C GLU A 19 17.06 -26.71 -4.67
N GLY A 20 17.42 -25.75 -5.51
CA GLY A 20 16.66 -25.37 -6.71
C GLY A 20 15.23 -24.90 -6.40
N LEU A 21 14.31 -25.29 -7.28
CA LEU A 21 12.91 -24.84 -7.21
C LEU A 21 12.11 -25.47 -6.05
N GLU A 22 12.61 -26.55 -5.45
CA GLU A 22 11.96 -27.13 -4.26
C GLU A 22 12.04 -26.18 -3.06
N ALA A 23 13.14 -25.42 -2.93
CA ALA A 23 13.27 -24.37 -1.90
C ALA A 23 12.16 -23.31 -2.03
N VAL A 24 11.83 -22.91 -3.26
CA VAL A 24 10.75 -21.96 -3.54
C VAL A 24 9.39 -22.52 -3.11
N ARG A 25 9.10 -23.75 -3.47
CA ARG A 25 7.82 -24.41 -3.14
C ARG A 25 7.63 -24.61 -1.62
N ARG A 26 8.72 -24.93 -0.90
CA ARG A 26 8.66 -25.12 0.57
C ARG A 26 8.64 -23.81 1.36
N ARG A 27 9.23 -22.74 0.82
CA ARG A 27 9.34 -21.43 1.50
C ARG A 27 8.94 -20.29 0.56
N PRO A 28 7.70 -20.26 0.03
CA PRO A 28 7.27 -19.25 -0.93
C PRO A 28 7.38 -17.82 -0.37
N GLY A 29 7.19 -17.63 0.95
CA GLY A 29 7.33 -16.36 1.60
C GLY A 29 8.67 -15.65 1.40
N MET A 30 9.77 -16.41 1.20
CA MET A 30 11.10 -15.83 0.92
C MET A 30 11.22 -15.24 -0.49
N TYR A 31 10.36 -15.64 -1.44
CA TYR A 31 10.46 -15.28 -2.86
C TYR A 31 9.31 -14.36 -3.33
N VAL A 32 8.10 -14.58 -2.80
CA VAL A 32 6.89 -13.84 -3.21
C VAL A 32 6.14 -13.21 -2.03
N GLY A 33 6.74 -13.21 -0.84
CA GLY A 33 6.22 -12.54 0.35
C GLY A 33 5.17 -13.31 1.15
N GLY A 34 4.69 -14.47 0.67
CA GLY A 34 3.67 -15.25 1.38
C GLY A 34 2.96 -16.27 0.50
N THR A 35 1.72 -16.63 0.88
CA THR A 35 0.82 -17.51 0.12
C THR A 35 -0.61 -16.96 0.11
N ASP A 36 -0.77 -15.68 0.43
CA ASP A 36 -2.02 -14.95 0.42
C ASP A 36 -2.33 -14.32 -0.95
N ILE A 37 -3.36 -13.51 -1.03
CA ILE A 37 -3.76 -12.82 -2.26
C ILE A 37 -2.69 -11.83 -2.76
N LYS A 38 -1.88 -11.22 -1.87
CA LYS A 38 -0.79 -10.33 -2.27
C LYS A 38 0.29 -11.11 -2.98
N ALA A 39 0.69 -12.25 -2.42
CA ALA A 39 1.64 -13.16 -3.03
C ALA A 39 1.14 -13.72 -4.37
N LEU A 40 -0.19 -13.98 -4.49
CA LEU A 40 -0.80 -14.39 -5.75
C LEU A 40 -0.67 -13.32 -6.83
N HIS A 41 -0.96 -12.06 -6.51
CA HIS A 41 -0.75 -10.92 -7.42
C HIS A 41 0.73 -10.72 -7.76
N HIS A 42 1.64 -11.01 -6.82
CA HIS A 42 3.08 -10.88 -7.06
C HIS A 42 3.58 -11.79 -8.17
N LEU A 43 2.98 -12.99 -8.35
CA LEU A 43 3.30 -13.85 -9.50
C LEU A 43 3.06 -13.13 -10.84
N VAL A 44 1.97 -12.38 -10.93
CA VAL A 44 1.66 -11.60 -12.14
C VAL A 44 2.68 -10.48 -12.34
N TYR A 45 3.03 -9.77 -11.25
CA TYR A 45 4.00 -8.68 -11.31
C TYR A 45 5.37 -9.17 -11.78
N GLU A 46 5.86 -10.30 -11.30
CA GLU A 46 7.16 -10.85 -11.71
C GLU A 46 7.25 -11.15 -13.22
N VAL A 47 6.15 -11.61 -13.83
CA VAL A 47 6.13 -11.84 -15.29
C VAL A 47 6.02 -10.52 -16.05
N VAL A 48 5.19 -9.58 -15.61
CA VAL A 48 5.03 -8.27 -16.24
C VAL A 48 6.30 -7.44 -16.11
N ASP A 49 6.99 -7.49 -14.97
CA ASP A 49 8.27 -6.79 -14.74
C ASP A 49 9.36 -7.24 -15.74
N ASN A 50 9.35 -8.49 -16.18
CA ASN A 50 10.26 -8.93 -17.25
C ASN A 50 9.96 -8.26 -18.59
N SER A 51 8.69 -8.05 -18.91
CA SER A 51 8.27 -7.32 -20.12
C SER A 51 8.57 -5.81 -19.98
N ILE A 52 8.42 -5.25 -18.78
CA ILE A 52 8.84 -3.87 -18.48
C ILE A 52 10.36 -3.68 -18.63
N ASP A 53 11.17 -4.68 -18.23
CA ASP A 53 12.62 -4.63 -18.44
C ASP A 53 13.01 -4.57 -19.94
N GLU A 54 12.26 -5.27 -20.81
CA GLU A 54 12.40 -5.12 -22.27
C GLU A 54 12.01 -3.70 -22.73
N ALA A 55 11.00 -3.12 -22.11
CA ALA A 55 10.59 -1.75 -22.40
C ALA A 55 11.64 -0.72 -21.94
N LEU A 56 12.24 -0.91 -20.77
CA LEU A 56 13.37 -0.09 -20.29
C LEU A 56 14.60 -0.21 -21.19
N ALA A 57 14.79 -1.37 -21.83
CA ALA A 57 15.82 -1.56 -22.85
C ALA A 57 15.45 -0.92 -24.21
N GLY A 58 14.26 -0.33 -24.35
CA GLY A 58 13.80 0.36 -25.57
C GLY A 58 13.36 -0.58 -26.70
N VAL A 59 13.06 -1.85 -26.41
CA VAL A 59 12.75 -2.89 -27.41
C VAL A 59 11.36 -3.50 -27.26
N CYS A 60 10.54 -2.96 -26.34
CA CYS A 60 9.15 -3.36 -26.13
C CYS A 60 8.30 -2.11 -25.91
N ASP A 61 7.15 -2.01 -26.57
CA ASP A 61 6.18 -0.92 -26.43
C ASP A 61 4.74 -1.40 -26.20
N LEU A 62 4.52 -2.73 -26.26
CA LEU A 62 3.21 -3.34 -26.00
C LEU A 62 3.34 -4.54 -25.08
N ILE A 63 2.57 -4.50 -23.99
CA ILE A 63 2.42 -5.58 -23.03
C ILE A 63 0.93 -5.89 -22.89
N GLU A 64 0.56 -7.15 -23.10
CA GLU A 64 -0.82 -7.62 -22.94
C GLU A 64 -0.89 -8.60 -21.78
N VAL A 65 -1.78 -8.32 -20.82
CA VAL A 65 -2.03 -9.16 -19.65
C VAL A 65 -3.48 -9.64 -19.69
N THR A 66 -3.70 -10.94 -19.64
CA THR A 66 -5.05 -11.52 -19.63
C THR A 66 -5.19 -12.50 -18.48
N ILE A 67 -6.18 -12.29 -17.62
CA ILE A 67 -6.69 -13.32 -16.72
C ILE A 67 -7.71 -14.12 -17.53
N ASN A 68 -7.41 -15.38 -17.77
CA ASN A 68 -8.27 -16.29 -18.55
C ASN A 68 -9.47 -16.77 -17.72
N SER A 69 -10.47 -17.35 -18.39
CA SER A 69 -11.69 -17.86 -17.74
C SER A 69 -11.45 -18.98 -16.74
N ASP A 70 -10.34 -19.70 -16.86
CA ASP A 70 -9.89 -20.76 -15.94
C ASP A 70 -8.99 -20.26 -14.81
N SER A 71 -8.87 -18.94 -14.63
CA SER A 71 -7.98 -18.27 -13.69
C SER A 71 -6.48 -18.48 -13.95
N SER A 72 -6.09 -18.94 -15.15
CA SER A 72 -4.69 -18.82 -15.59
C SER A 72 -4.41 -17.38 -16.03
N VAL A 73 -3.14 -16.95 -16.00
CA VAL A 73 -2.72 -15.62 -16.44
C VAL A 73 -1.79 -15.74 -17.63
N THR A 74 -2.07 -14.97 -18.66
CA THR A 74 -1.23 -14.85 -19.86
C THR A 74 -0.64 -13.45 -19.91
N VAL A 75 0.68 -13.34 -20.02
CA VAL A 75 1.40 -12.10 -20.28
C VAL A 75 2.11 -12.23 -21.61
N THR A 76 1.88 -11.30 -22.51
CA THR A 76 2.52 -11.25 -23.85
C THR A 76 3.21 -9.92 -24.03
N ASP A 77 4.43 -9.93 -24.54
CA ASP A 77 5.17 -8.73 -24.94
C ASP A 77 5.64 -8.82 -26.40
N ASN A 78 6.01 -7.67 -26.95
CA ASN A 78 6.62 -7.55 -28.26
C ASN A 78 8.13 -7.23 -28.19
N GLY A 79 8.78 -7.62 -27.09
CA GLY A 79 10.23 -7.45 -26.89
C GLY A 79 11.08 -8.36 -27.78
N ARG A 80 12.34 -8.57 -27.40
CA ARG A 80 13.30 -9.41 -28.18
C ARG A 80 12.98 -10.91 -28.12
N GLY A 81 12.19 -11.34 -27.16
CA GLY A 81 11.98 -12.73 -26.81
C GLY A 81 13.16 -13.33 -26.00
N ILE A 82 12.84 -14.20 -25.04
CA ILE A 82 13.83 -14.90 -24.21
C ILE A 82 14.79 -15.68 -25.12
N PRO A 83 16.11 -15.66 -24.90
CA PRO A 83 17.06 -16.48 -25.67
C PRO A 83 16.72 -17.96 -25.57
N VAL A 84 16.85 -18.67 -26.70
CA VAL A 84 16.53 -20.11 -26.82
C VAL A 84 17.75 -20.97 -27.13
N ASP A 85 18.89 -20.32 -27.42
CA ASP A 85 20.15 -20.98 -27.71
C ASP A 85 20.64 -21.83 -26.54
N ILE A 86 21.51 -22.81 -26.82
CA ILE A 86 22.07 -23.66 -25.80
C ILE A 86 23.04 -22.87 -24.92
N HIS A 87 22.75 -22.80 -23.63
CA HIS A 87 23.62 -22.15 -22.66
C HIS A 87 24.97 -22.85 -22.55
N PRO A 88 26.11 -22.15 -22.69
CA PRO A 88 27.44 -22.77 -22.81
C PRO A 88 27.80 -23.72 -21.67
N THR A 89 27.48 -23.32 -20.43
CA THR A 89 27.82 -24.08 -19.22
C THR A 89 26.75 -25.11 -18.88
N MET A 90 25.45 -24.74 -18.91
CA MET A 90 24.38 -25.61 -18.46
C MET A 90 23.96 -26.65 -19.49
N LYS A 91 24.39 -26.54 -20.75
CA LYS A 91 24.07 -27.46 -21.88
C LYS A 91 22.56 -27.64 -22.09
N LYS A 92 21.75 -26.68 -21.68
CA LYS A 92 20.31 -26.62 -21.84
C LYS A 92 19.94 -25.32 -22.59
N SER A 93 18.75 -25.25 -23.15
CA SER A 93 18.25 -23.98 -23.74
C SER A 93 18.27 -22.88 -22.68
N ALA A 94 18.67 -21.66 -23.07
CA ALA A 94 18.66 -20.51 -22.19
C ALA A 94 17.25 -20.25 -21.63
N LEU A 95 16.19 -20.48 -22.41
CA LEU A 95 14.81 -20.44 -21.93
C LEU A 95 14.60 -21.42 -20.74
N GLU A 96 15.02 -22.70 -20.89
CA GLU A 96 14.89 -23.67 -19.80
C GLU A 96 15.72 -23.26 -18.57
N VAL A 97 16.92 -22.71 -18.78
CA VAL A 97 17.77 -22.23 -17.66
C VAL A 97 17.08 -21.11 -16.90
N VAL A 98 16.55 -20.09 -17.60
CA VAL A 98 15.85 -18.95 -16.96
C VAL A 98 14.61 -19.41 -16.20
N MET A 99 13.89 -20.42 -16.70
CA MET A 99 12.66 -20.92 -16.08
C MET A 99 12.89 -21.90 -14.91
N THR A 100 14.06 -22.54 -14.83
CA THR A 100 14.28 -23.66 -13.88
C THR A 100 15.47 -23.47 -12.93
N VAL A 101 16.34 -22.52 -13.17
CA VAL A 101 17.52 -22.29 -12.34
C VAL A 101 17.39 -20.95 -11.60
N LEU A 102 17.50 -21.00 -10.27
CA LEU A 102 17.54 -19.79 -9.46
C LEU A 102 18.85 -19.04 -9.69
N HIS A 103 18.79 -17.71 -9.61
CA HIS A 103 19.93 -16.82 -9.86
C HIS A 103 20.52 -16.98 -11.27
N ALA A 104 19.68 -17.29 -12.26
CA ALA A 104 20.02 -17.31 -13.67
C ALA A 104 19.28 -16.18 -14.41
N GLY A 105 20.01 -15.46 -15.25
CA GLY A 105 19.40 -14.38 -16.04
C GLY A 105 20.44 -13.51 -16.76
N GLY A 106 20.02 -12.81 -17.80
CA GLY A 106 20.86 -11.88 -18.60
C GLY A 106 21.08 -10.50 -17.96
N LYS A 107 20.65 -10.30 -16.70
CA LYS A 107 20.62 -9.01 -15.99
C LYS A 107 21.81 -8.85 -15.01
N PHE A 108 22.69 -9.84 -14.90
CA PHE A 108 23.88 -9.84 -14.04
C PHE A 108 25.12 -9.29 -14.74
N GLY A 109 25.17 -7.98 -15.07
CA GLY A 109 26.37 -7.33 -15.58
C GLY A 109 26.78 -7.67 -17.02
N GLY A 110 25.89 -8.31 -17.80
CA GLY A 110 26.09 -8.56 -19.22
C GLY A 110 25.46 -7.46 -20.08
N GLY A 111 26.04 -7.13 -21.23
CA GLY A 111 25.62 -6.03 -22.12
C GLY A 111 24.18 -6.05 -22.66
N GLY A 112 23.27 -6.88 -22.12
CA GLY A 112 21.89 -7.02 -22.58
C GLY A 112 20.90 -5.98 -22.00
N TYR A 113 21.15 -5.48 -20.78
CA TYR A 113 20.32 -4.49 -20.09
C TYR A 113 21.22 -3.48 -19.38
N LYS A 114 21.06 -2.19 -19.67
CA LYS A 114 21.73 -1.11 -18.94
C LYS A 114 21.07 -0.86 -17.59
N VAL A 115 19.75 -1.02 -17.56
CA VAL A 115 18.89 -0.82 -16.40
C VAL A 115 17.84 -1.93 -16.38
N SER A 116 17.58 -2.52 -15.22
CA SER A 116 16.51 -3.50 -15.06
C SER A 116 15.94 -3.44 -13.64
N GLY A 117 14.66 -3.79 -13.49
CA GLY A 117 14.02 -3.98 -12.19
C GLY A 117 14.32 -5.36 -11.60
N GLY A 118 14.48 -6.37 -12.45
CA GLY A 118 14.80 -7.75 -12.07
C GLY A 118 16.28 -7.96 -11.80
N LEU A 119 16.72 -7.94 -10.54
CA LEU A 119 18.13 -7.99 -10.15
C LEU A 119 18.60 -9.38 -9.69
N HIS A 120 17.70 -10.21 -9.23
CA HIS A 120 18.06 -11.45 -8.51
C HIS A 120 18.00 -12.72 -9.35
N GLY A 121 17.41 -12.66 -10.57
CA GLY A 121 17.27 -13.82 -11.46
C GLY A 121 16.41 -14.95 -10.86
N VAL A 122 15.43 -14.61 -10.05
CA VAL A 122 14.56 -15.59 -9.38
C VAL A 122 13.07 -15.45 -9.72
N GLY A 123 12.63 -14.31 -10.26
CA GLY A 123 11.21 -13.99 -10.41
C GLY A 123 10.44 -15.01 -11.23
N VAL A 124 10.78 -15.19 -12.51
CA VAL A 124 10.04 -16.10 -13.38
C VAL A 124 10.24 -17.58 -13.03
N SER A 125 11.38 -17.95 -12.48
CA SER A 125 11.61 -19.31 -11.98
C SER A 125 10.78 -19.58 -10.71
N ALA A 126 10.58 -18.58 -9.86
CA ALA A 126 9.66 -18.68 -8.73
C ALA A 126 8.20 -18.81 -9.21
N VAL A 127 7.76 -18.01 -10.20
CA VAL A 127 6.42 -18.17 -10.80
C VAL A 127 6.24 -19.59 -11.33
N ASN A 128 7.19 -20.12 -12.08
CA ASN A 128 7.16 -21.49 -12.59
C ASN A 128 7.05 -22.52 -11.44
N ALA A 129 7.87 -22.38 -10.39
CA ALA A 129 7.86 -23.30 -9.25
C ALA A 129 6.54 -23.27 -8.47
N LEU A 130 5.89 -22.11 -8.37
CA LEU A 130 4.65 -21.89 -7.61
C LEU A 130 3.38 -22.07 -8.46
N SER A 131 3.55 -22.47 -9.73
CA SER A 131 2.45 -22.76 -10.65
C SER A 131 2.17 -24.26 -10.75
N GLU A 132 0.90 -24.64 -10.88
CA GLU A 132 0.49 -25.99 -11.26
C GLU A 132 1.07 -26.34 -12.63
N TRP A 133 0.95 -25.42 -13.57
CA TRP A 133 1.60 -25.49 -14.88
C TRP A 133 1.98 -24.09 -15.37
N CYS A 134 3.02 -24.05 -16.19
CA CYS A 134 3.49 -22.85 -16.87
C CYS A 134 3.86 -23.18 -18.32
N GLU A 135 3.47 -22.35 -19.26
CA GLU A 135 3.77 -22.46 -20.68
C GLU A 135 4.45 -21.18 -21.16
N VAL A 136 5.53 -21.34 -21.88
CA VAL A 136 6.27 -20.22 -22.47
C VAL A 136 6.40 -20.41 -23.96
N GLU A 137 5.89 -19.42 -24.71
CA GLU A 137 6.09 -19.30 -26.16
C GLU A 137 7.04 -18.12 -26.39
N VAL A 138 8.05 -18.32 -27.21
CA VAL A 138 9.02 -17.29 -27.61
C VAL A 138 9.00 -17.13 -29.12
N ARG A 139 8.82 -15.91 -29.59
CA ARG A 139 8.93 -15.51 -31.00
C ARG A 139 10.29 -14.86 -31.21
N ARG A 140 11.19 -15.58 -31.87
CA ARG A 140 12.56 -15.14 -32.12
C ARG A 140 13.12 -15.81 -33.37
N ASP A 141 13.98 -15.13 -34.12
CA ASP A 141 14.69 -15.68 -35.29
C ASP A 141 13.75 -16.34 -36.31
N SER A 142 12.60 -15.66 -36.57
CA SER A 142 11.54 -16.11 -37.48
C SER A 142 10.89 -17.45 -37.09
N LYS A 143 11.01 -17.89 -35.84
CA LYS A 143 10.44 -19.12 -35.31
C LYS A 143 9.64 -18.87 -34.05
N LYS A 144 8.71 -19.76 -33.80
CA LYS A 144 7.97 -19.87 -32.53
C LYS A 144 8.51 -21.06 -31.78
N TYR A 145 9.05 -20.81 -30.60
CA TYR A 145 9.54 -21.83 -29.68
C TYR A 145 8.54 -21.99 -28.54
N PHE A 146 8.44 -23.20 -28.01
CA PHE A 146 7.49 -23.53 -26.93
C PHE A 146 8.12 -24.49 -25.95
N GLN A 147 7.84 -24.27 -24.67
CA GLN A 147 8.13 -25.24 -23.60
C GLN A 147 7.07 -25.15 -22.53
N ARG A 148 6.66 -26.33 -22.01
CA ARG A 148 5.71 -26.48 -20.91
C ARG A 148 6.39 -27.01 -19.66
N TYR A 149 5.95 -26.50 -18.53
CA TYR A 149 6.43 -26.88 -17.20
C TYR A 149 5.24 -27.27 -16.32
N GLU A 150 5.48 -28.18 -15.38
CA GLU A 150 4.54 -28.51 -14.30
C GLU A 150 5.29 -28.47 -12.99
N ARG A 151 4.79 -27.63 -12.07
CA ARG A 151 5.39 -27.41 -10.74
C ARG A 151 6.89 -27.12 -10.77
N GLY A 152 7.31 -26.34 -11.77
CA GLY A 152 8.71 -25.97 -11.97
C GLY A 152 9.50 -26.91 -12.89
N TYR A 153 9.03 -28.11 -13.19
CA TYR A 153 9.77 -29.09 -13.98
C TYR A 153 9.35 -29.08 -15.45
N PRO A 154 10.32 -29.10 -16.41
CA PRO A 154 10.00 -29.12 -17.82
C PRO A 154 9.40 -30.50 -18.23
N LYS A 155 8.36 -30.47 -19.05
CA LYS A 155 7.70 -31.67 -19.59
C LYS A 155 8.34 -32.21 -20.87
N GLY A 156 9.29 -31.49 -21.39
CA GLY A 156 10.03 -31.84 -22.59
C GLY A 156 11.04 -30.77 -22.96
N PRO A 157 11.84 -30.97 -23.97
CA PRO A 157 12.77 -29.94 -24.46
C PRO A 157 12.00 -28.74 -25.10
N VAL A 158 12.71 -27.62 -25.28
CA VAL A 158 12.21 -26.53 -26.11
C VAL A 158 11.98 -27.00 -27.54
N THR A 159 10.78 -26.82 -28.06
CA THR A 159 10.38 -27.27 -29.40
C THR A 159 10.02 -26.09 -30.30
N VAL A 160 10.26 -26.22 -31.59
CA VAL A 160 9.78 -25.25 -32.60
C VAL A 160 8.37 -25.66 -33.02
N ILE A 161 7.38 -24.82 -32.68
CA ILE A 161 5.96 -25.07 -32.98
C ILE A 161 5.46 -24.33 -34.24
N GLY A 162 6.26 -23.46 -34.82
CA GLY A 162 5.86 -22.70 -36.00
C GLY A 162 6.91 -21.71 -36.49
N LYS A 163 6.54 -20.98 -37.52
CA LYS A 163 7.30 -19.85 -38.08
C LYS A 163 6.57 -18.54 -37.75
N THR A 164 7.33 -17.45 -37.64
CA THR A 164 6.80 -16.09 -37.47
C THR A 164 7.49 -15.13 -38.44
N SER A 165 6.97 -13.94 -38.59
CA SER A 165 7.64 -12.87 -39.34
C SER A 165 8.95 -12.48 -38.65
N PRO A 166 10.03 -12.13 -39.39
CA PRO A 166 11.26 -11.62 -38.78
C PRO A 166 11.08 -10.41 -37.87
N LYS A 167 10.01 -9.63 -38.09
CA LYS A 167 9.64 -8.46 -37.28
C LYS A 167 8.80 -8.80 -36.06
N GLU A 168 8.22 -9.98 -36.00
CA GLU A 168 7.41 -10.45 -34.88
C GLU A 168 8.29 -11.17 -33.85
N THR A 169 8.72 -10.44 -32.83
CA THR A 169 9.48 -10.96 -31.70
C THR A 169 8.66 -10.80 -30.42
N GLY A 170 9.12 -11.43 -29.33
CA GLY A 170 8.53 -11.28 -28.01
C GLY A 170 8.36 -12.59 -27.26
N SER A 171 7.87 -12.50 -26.05
CA SER A 171 7.58 -13.65 -25.20
C SER A 171 6.11 -13.69 -24.84
N ARG A 172 5.58 -14.88 -24.66
CA ARG A 172 4.25 -15.12 -24.10
C ARG A 172 4.37 -16.17 -23.02
N THR A 173 4.08 -15.78 -21.79
CA THR A 173 4.09 -16.67 -20.62
C THR A 173 2.66 -16.83 -20.14
N THR A 174 2.19 -18.08 -20.04
CA THR A 174 0.89 -18.42 -19.46
C THR A 174 1.12 -19.33 -18.27
N PHE A 175 0.55 -19.02 -17.12
CA PHE A 175 0.72 -19.81 -15.92
C PHE A 175 -0.57 -19.90 -15.11
N LYS A 176 -0.70 -20.97 -14.35
CA LYS A 176 -1.79 -21.17 -13.39
C LYS A 176 -1.19 -21.46 -12.02
N PHE A 177 -1.53 -20.69 -11.02
CA PHE A 177 -1.02 -20.87 -9.67
C PHE A 177 -1.38 -22.26 -9.11
N ASP A 178 -0.51 -22.82 -8.27
CA ASP A 178 -0.71 -24.15 -7.68
C ASP A 178 -1.61 -24.05 -6.41
N PRO A 179 -2.83 -24.63 -6.42
CA PRO A 179 -3.73 -24.60 -5.27
C PRO A 179 -3.20 -25.40 -4.05
N GLU A 180 -2.18 -26.23 -4.22
CA GLU A 180 -1.52 -26.89 -3.08
C GLU A 180 -0.70 -25.88 -2.24
N ILE A 181 -0.24 -24.79 -2.85
CA ILE A 181 0.55 -23.74 -2.22
C ILE A 181 -0.36 -22.56 -1.82
N PHE A 182 -1.15 -22.05 -2.75
CA PHE A 182 -2.10 -20.95 -2.53
C PHE A 182 -3.45 -21.53 -2.09
N LYS A 183 -3.61 -21.72 -0.78
CA LYS A 183 -4.78 -22.37 -0.18
C LYS A 183 -5.89 -21.39 0.11
N GLY A 184 -7.13 -21.86 0.06
CA GLY A 184 -8.33 -21.07 0.32
C GLY A 184 -9.00 -20.57 -0.95
N ASP A 185 -10.01 -19.71 -0.78
CA ASP A 185 -10.76 -19.10 -1.89
C ASP A 185 -10.03 -17.82 -2.36
N LEU A 186 -8.86 -18.02 -2.97
CA LEU A 186 -8.03 -16.94 -3.49
C LEU A 186 -8.32 -16.72 -4.97
N ASP A 187 -8.51 -15.46 -5.34
CA ASP A 187 -8.73 -15.07 -6.72
C ASP A 187 -8.08 -13.72 -7.04
N TYR A 188 -7.72 -13.50 -8.32
CA TYR A 188 -7.16 -12.24 -8.78
C TYR A 188 -8.18 -11.11 -8.70
N ARG A 189 -7.75 -9.95 -8.18
CA ARG A 189 -8.56 -8.73 -8.12
C ARG A 189 -8.22 -7.81 -9.28
N PHE A 190 -9.21 -7.58 -10.15
CA PHE A 190 -9.06 -6.72 -11.33
C PHE A 190 -8.57 -5.32 -10.97
N ASP A 191 -9.18 -4.70 -9.94
CA ASP A 191 -8.88 -3.31 -9.60
C ASP A 191 -7.46 -3.16 -9.04
N THR A 192 -6.98 -4.11 -8.22
CA THR A 192 -5.60 -4.14 -7.69
C THR A 192 -4.56 -4.26 -8.81
N LEU A 193 -4.77 -5.20 -9.74
CA LEU A 193 -3.86 -5.38 -10.87
C LEU A 193 -3.89 -4.18 -11.83
N SER A 194 -5.10 -3.67 -12.16
CA SER A 194 -5.29 -2.48 -13.00
C SER A 194 -4.51 -1.27 -12.50
N GLN A 195 -4.49 -1.11 -11.19
CA GLN A 195 -3.81 0.00 -10.57
C GLN A 195 -2.29 -0.13 -10.69
N ARG A 196 -1.74 -1.30 -10.38
CA ARG A 196 -0.30 -1.55 -10.54
C ARG A 196 0.14 -1.35 -12.00
N PHE A 197 -0.64 -1.82 -12.97
CA PHE A 197 -0.33 -1.63 -14.39
C PHE A 197 -0.40 -0.16 -14.81
N ARG A 198 -1.32 0.61 -14.24
CA ARG A 198 -1.39 2.06 -14.45
C ARG A 198 -0.13 2.76 -13.93
N GLU A 199 0.36 2.43 -12.74
CA GLU A 199 1.60 2.96 -12.19
C GLU A 199 2.80 2.61 -13.08
N MET A 200 2.92 1.32 -13.47
CA MET A 200 3.97 0.88 -14.39
C MET A 200 3.97 1.67 -15.70
N ALA A 201 2.78 1.90 -16.29
CA ALA A 201 2.65 2.68 -17.52
C ALA A 201 3.01 4.17 -17.34
N PHE A 202 2.76 4.75 -16.15
CA PHE A 202 3.21 6.11 -15.85
C PHE A 202 4.73 6.23 -15.74
N VAL A 203 5.40 5.27 -15.10
CA VAL A 203 6.86 5.33 -14.88
C VAL A 203 7.66 4.75 -16.04
N THR A 204 6.99 4.04 -16.97
CA THR A 204 7.62 3.49 -18.19
C THR A 204 7.04 4.17 -19.42
N ARG A 205 7.50 5.39 -19.66
CA ARG A 205 7.01 6.25 -20.76
C ARG A 205 7.05 5.53 -22.11
N GLY A 206 5.96 5.62 -22.88
CA GLY A 206 5.87 5.08 -24.23
C GLY A 206 5.44 3.61 -24.32
N VAL A 207 5.16 2.97 -23.18
CA VAL A 207 4.66 1.59 -23.15
C VAL A 207 3.13 1.57 -23.05
N THR A 208 2.51 0.75 -23.86
CA THR A 208 1.09 0.42 -23.78
C THR A 208 0.93 -0.87 -22.98
N ILE A 209 0.13 -0.84 -21.92
CA ILE A 209 -0.26 -2.04 -21.17
C ILE A 209 -1.76 -2.26 -21.38
N PHE A 210 -2.11 -3.35 -22.07
CA PHE A 210 -3.48 -3.81 -22.22
C PHE A 210 -3.76 -4.88 -21.17
N PHE A 211 -4.81 -4.68 -20.36
CA PHE A 211 -5.21 -5.63 -19.33
C PHE A 211 -6.66 -6.06 -19.51
N ARG A 212 -6.89 -7.37 -19.55
CA ARG A 212 -8.21 -7.99 -19.67
C ARG A 212 -8.41 -9.06 -18.61
N ASP A 213 -9.58 -9.05 -18.00
CA ASP A 213 -10.07 -10.15 -17.16
C ASP A 213 -11.27 -10.82 -17.86
N ALA A 214 -11.03 -12.00 -18.42
CA ALA A 214 -12.04 -12.72 -19.19
C ALA A 214 -13.13 -13.35 -18.29
N ARG A 215 -12.87 -13.51 -16.98
CA ARG A 215 -13.83 -14.06 -16.02
C ARG A 215 -15.03 -13.13 -15.79
N ILE A 216 -14.76 -11.82 -15.79
CA ILE A 216 -15.74 -10.76 -15.52
C ILE A 216 -15.95 -9.84 -16.73
N ASN A 217 -15.33 -10.16 -17.88
CA ASN A 217 -15.40 -9.40 -19.13
C ASN A 217 -15.10 -7.90 -18.95
N ARG A 218 -14.02 -7.58 -18.21
CA ARG A 218 -13.50 -6.22 -18.02
C ARG A 218 -12.16 -6.08 -18.69
N GLU A 219 -11.91 -4.90 -19.29
CA GLU A 219 -10.63 -4.59 -19.92
C GLU A 219 -10.27 -3.11 -19.73
N MET A 220 -8.97 -2.81 -19.70
CA MET A 220 -8.43 -1.47 -19.62
C MET A 220 -7.13 -1.39 -20.38
N THR A 221 -6.86 -0.23 -20.99
CA THR A 221 -5.58 0.08 -21.65
C THR A 221 -4.93 1.27 -20.96
N PHE A 222 -3.65 1.17 -20.66
CA PHE A 222 -2.86 2.21 -20.04
C PHE A 222 -1.75 2.64 -20.99
N TYR A 223 -1.72 3.93 -21.33
CA TYR A 223 -0.66 4.57 -22.11
C TYR A 223 -0.55 6.03 -21.69
N PHE A 224 0.65 6.45 -21.28
CA PHE A 224 0.88 7.80 -20.79
C PHE A 224 2.13 8.41 -21.44
N GLU A 225 1.93 9.15 -22.51
CA GLU A 225 3.02 9.82 -23.24
C GLU A 225 3.82 10.79 -22.36
N GLY A 226 3.16 11.50 -21.44
CA GLY A 226 3.79 12.43 -20.49
C GLY A 226 4.45 11.76 -19.28
N GLY A 227 4.44 10.42 -19.19
CA GLY A 227 5.12 9.70 -18.11
C GLY A 227 4.72 10.19 -16.72
N ILE A 228 5.72 10.43 -15.85
CA ILE A 228 5.48 10.89 -14.45
C ILE A 228 4.83 12.28 -14.36
N THR A 229 4.96 13.13 -15.40
CA THR A 229 4.20 14.40 -15.47
C THR A 229 2.70 14.12 -15.55
N SER A 230 2.29 13.13 -16.33
CA SER A 230 0.89 12.69 -16.41
C SER A 230 0.44 12.06 -15.08
N PHE A 231 1.34 11.41 -14.38
CA PHE A 231 1.05 10.85 -13.05
C PHE A 231 0.74 11.94 -12.01
N VAL A 232 1.58 12.98 -11.93
CA VAL A 232 1.32 14.14 -11.05
C VAL A 232 -0.02 14.80 -11.39
N LYS A 233 -0.31 15.02 -12.69
CA LYS A 233 -1.61 15.56 -13.13
C LYS A 233 -2.78 14.64 -12.77
N TYR A 234 -2.59 13.33 -12.84
CA TYR A 234 -3.58 12.34 -12.46
C TYR A 234 -3.89 12.40 -10.96
N LEU A 235 -2.88 12.52 -10.10
CA LEU A 235 -3.03 12.67 -8.66
C LEU A 235 -3.76 13.98 -8.30
N ASN A 236 -3.42 15.06 -8.98
CA ASN A 236 -3.94 16.41 -8.70
C ASN A 236 -5.20 16.78 -9.48
N ARG A 237 -5.80 15.85 -10.25
CA ARG A 237 -6.94 16.16 -11.13
C ARG A 237 -8.17 16.75 -10.43
N ASN A 238 -8.28 16.56 -9.13
CA ASN A 238 -9.38 17.06 -8.29
C ASN A 238 -8.93 18.10 -7.26
N ARG A 239 -7.67 18.55 -7.34
CA ARG A 239 -7.06 19.51 -6.41
C ARG A 239 -6.83 20.85 -7.11
N ASP A 240 -6.93 21.93 -6.37
CA ASP A 240 -6.56 23.25 -6.85
C ASP A 240 -5.03 23.37 -6.86
N VAL A 241 -4.45 23.49 -8.07
CA VAL A 241 -3.01 23.53 -8.26
C VAL A 241 -2.48 24.96 -8.28
N LEU A 242 -1.32 25.19 -7.66
CA LEU A 242 -0.70 26.52 -7.57
C LEU A 242 0.12 26.90 -8.80
N HIS A 243 0.57 25.91 -9.58
CA HIS A 243 1.42 26.13 -10.74
C HIS A 243 1.41 24.90 -11.68
N PRO A 244 1.88 25.03 -12.94
CA PRO A 244 2.11 23.89 -13.84
C PRO A 244 3.12 22.91 -13.25
N VAL A 245 3.06 21.63 -13.67
CA VAL A 245 4.03 20.61 -13.22
C VAL A 245 5.46 21.03 -13.59
N VAL A 246 6.34 21.04 -12.62
CA VAL A 246 7.79 21.18 -12.82
C VAL A 246 8.36 19.82 -13.10
N HIS A 247 9.00 19.65 -14.24
CA HIS A 247 9.55 18.36 -14.67
C HIS A 247 11.04 18.49 -15.01
N VAL A 248 11.80 17.49 -14.65
CA VAL A 248 13.20 17.32 -15.04
C VAL A 248 13.49 15.84 -15.29
N GLU A 249 14.13 15.55 -16.42
CA GLU A 249 14.75 14.27 -16.72
C GLU A 249 16.20 14.54 -17.11
N LYS A 250 17.15 13.92 -16.40
CA LYS A 250 18.58 14.10 -16.65
C LYS A 250 19.35 12.84 -16.34
N GLU A 251 20.23 12.47 -17.27
CA GLU A 251 21.20 11.38 -17.07
C GLU A 251 22.54 11.97 -16.64
N ILE A 252 23.11 11.45 -15.55
CA ILE A 252 24.43 11.79 -15.03
C ILE A 252 25.11 10.47 -14.62
N GLU A 253 26.32 10.24 -15.12
CA GLU A 253 27.11 9.04 -14.79
C GLU A 253 26.38 7.71 -15.04
N GLY A 254 25.51 7.68 -16.07
CA GLY A 254 24.70 6.50 -16.39
C GLY A 254 23.47 6.29 -15.51
N ILE A 255 23.22 7.20 -14.57
CA ILE A 255 22.02 7.21 -13.72
C ILE A 255 21.05 8.26 -14.26
N THR A 256 19.84 7.85 -14.59
CA THR A 256 18.78 8.79 -15.03
C THR A 256 17.92 9.16 -13.84
N ILE A 257 17.74 10.46 -13.61
CA ILE A 257 16.83 11.02 -12.61
C ILE A 257 15.68 11.68 -13.36
N ASP A 258 14.48 11.22 -13.10
CA ASP A 258 13.23 11.73 -13.64
C ASP A 258 12.33 12.17 -12.48
N ALA A 259 12.05 13.48 -12.37
CA ALA A 259 11.29 14.04 -11.26
C ALA A 259 10.22 15.02 -11.74
N ALA A 260 9.03 14.93 -11.16
CA ALA A 260 7.91 15.83 -11.42
C ALA A 260 7.34 16.36 -10.10
N ILE A 261 7.14 17.68 -10.01
CA ILE A 261 6.77 18.38 -8.78
C ILE A 261 5.62 19.34 -9.07
N GLN A 262 4.60 19.37 -8.19
CA GLN A 262 3.52 20.33 -8.25
C GLN A 262 2.98 20.61 -6.84
N TYR A 263 2.70 21.87 -6.54
CA TYR A 263 2.04 22.28 -5.31
C TYR A 263 0.54 22.49 -5.53
N THR A 264 -0.23 22.16 -4.50
CA THR A 264 -1.68 22.30 -4.45
C THR A 264 -2.11 23.07 -3.21
N GLU A 265 -3.38 23.50 -3.14
CA GLU A 265 -3.96 24.12 -1.96
C GLU A 265 -4.22 23.11 -0.81
N SER A 266 -4.07 21.79 -1.05
CA SER A 266 -4.27 20.78 -0.03
C SER A 266 -3.20 20.85 1.08
N TYR A 267 -3.43 20.18 2.20
CA TYR A 267 -2.48 20.15 3.33
C TYR A 267 -1.65 18.86 3.35
N ALA A 268 -2.08 17.84 2.62
CA ALA A 268 -1.39 16.55 2.58
C ALA A 268 -0.18 16.57 1.62
N GLU A 269 0.88 15.86 1.98
CA GLU A 269 1.97 15.47 1.10
C GLU A 269 1.55 14.22 0.30
N SER A 270 1.83 14.19 -1.01
CA SER A 270 1.60 13.06 -1.91
C SER A 270 2.86 12.81 -2.72
N VAL A 271 3.81 12.06 -2.16
CA VAL A 271 5.13 11.84 -2.79
C VAL A 271 5.36 10.35 -2.98
N TYR A 272 5.67 9.97 -4.23
CA TYR A 272 5.93 8.59 -4.63
C TYR A 272 7.31 8.46 -5.23
N SER A 273 8.00 7.38 -4.91
CA SER A 273 9.37 7.14 -5.33
C SER A 273 9.53 5.79 -6.00
N PHE A 274 10.31 5.77 -7.09
CA PHE A 274 10.53 4.59 -7.91
C PHE A 274 12.02 4.41 -8.20
N ALA A 275 12.49 3.17 -8.17
CA ALA A 275 13.81 2.78 -8.61
C ALA A 275 13.70 1.65 -9.63
N ASN A 276 14.16 1.87 -10.87
CA ASN A 276 14.01 0.94 -12.00
C ASN A 276 12.56 0.44 -12.14
N THR A 277 11.59 1.35 -12.09
CA THR A 277 10.12 1.11 -12.14
C THR A 277 9.50 0.44 -10.91
N ILE A 278 10.30 0.02 -9.94
CA ILE A 278 9.83 -0.56 -8.70
C ILE A 278 9.43 0.55 -7.73
N ASN A 279 8.23 0.47 -7.18
CA ASN A 279 7.76 1.40 -6.17
C ASN A 279 8.53 1.16 -4.85
N THR A 280 9.27 2.17 -4.41
CA THR A 280 10.01 2.13 -3.14
C THR A 280 9.13 2.74 -2.04
N ILE A 281 8.24 1.93 -1.48
CA ILE A 281 7.23 2.38 -0.51
C ILE A 281 7.87 3.05 0.70
N ASP A 282 8.98 2.50 1.20
CA ASP A 282 9.75 3.05 2.33
C ASP A 282 10.75 4.14 1.88
N GLY A 283 10.64 4.59 0.63
CA GLY A 283 11.48 5.64 0.06
C GLY A 283 12.91 5.20 -0.22
N GLY A 284 13.87 5.93 0.32
CA GLY A 284 15.29 5.70 0.13
C GLY A 284 16.06 6.97 -0.18
N THR A 285 17.33 6.82 -0.57
CA THR A 285 18.28 7.92 -0.80
C THR A 285 17.79 8.91 -1.85
N HIS A 286 17.17 8.47 -2.93
CA HIS A 286 16.62 9.34 -3.98
C HIS A 286 15.45 10.20 -3.47
N LEU A 287 14.55 9.65 -2.65
CA LEU A 287 13.48 10.41 -2.00
C LEU A 287 14.04 11.42 -1.00
N THR A 288 15.04 11.02 -0.22
CA THR A 288 15.75 11.94 0.69
C THR A 288 16.39 13.09 -0.08
N GLY A 289 17.00 12.81 -1.23
CA GLY A 289 17.57 13.81 -2.12
C GLY A 289 16.53 14.80 -2.66
N LEU A 290 15.37 14.30 -3.09
CA LEU A 290 14.23 15.12 -3.55
C LEU A 290 13.75 16.07 -2.45
N ARG A 291 13.47 15.54 -1.25
CA ARG A 291 13.00 16.34 -0.10
C ARG A 291 14.00 17.40 0.33
N ALA A 292 15.28 17.05 0.36
CA ALA A 292 16.35 18.00 0.66
C ALA A 292 16.47 19.10 -0.41
N ALA A 293 16.40 18.75 -1.70
CA ALA A 293 16.40 19.70 -2.81
C ALA A 293 15.25 20.70 -2.70
N VAL A 294 14.03 20.22 -2.53
CA VAL A 294 12.82 21.06 -2.42
C VAL A 294 12.95 22.03 -1.25
N THR A 295 13.29 21.53 -0.06
CA THR A 295 13.41 22.35 1.15
C THR A 295 14.49 23.42 1.02
N ARG A 296 15.66 23.05 0.51
CA ARG A 296 16.78 24.00 0.32
C ARG A 296 16.41 25.07 -0.71
N THR A 297 15.91 24.67 -1.88
CA THR A 297 15.60 25.58 -2.98
C THR A 297 14.53 26.60 -2.59
N ILE A 298 13.48 26.18 -1.85
CA ILE A 298 12.45 27.10 -1.37
C ILE A 298 13.02 28.12 -0.37
N ASN A 299 13.84 27.68 0.58
CA ASN A 299 14.50 28.57 1.54
C ASN A 299 15.40 29.60 0.83
N ASP A 300 16.23 29.14 -0.10
CA ASP A 300 17.15 30.00 -0.86
C ASP A 300 16.35 31.03 -1.71
N TYR A 301 15.27 30.60 -2.37
CA TYR A 301 14.40 31.48 -3.14
C TYR A 301 13.67 32.49 -2.24
N ALA A 302 13.11 32.04 -1.12
CA ALA A 302 12.36 32.91 -0.20
C ALA A 302 13.24 34.01 0.40
N ARG A 303 14.50 33.73 0.69
CA ARG A 303 15.49 34.73 1.15
C ARG A 303 15.90 35.68 0.05
N ARG A 304 16.28 35.17 -1.12
CA ARG A 304 16.68 36.03 -2.26
C ARG A 304 15.56 36.96 -2.73
N SER A 305 14.30 36.50 -2.69
CA SER A 305 13.13 37.31 -3.05
C SER A 305 12.63 38.23 -1.94
N GLY A 306 13.27 38.24 -0.76
CA GLY A 306 12.86 39.05 0.39
C GLY A 306 11.55 38.64 1.05
N LEU A 307 10.98 37.48 0.69
CA LEU A 307 9.77 36.92 1.29
C LEU A 307 10.03 36.34 2.68
N LEU A 308 11.26 35.92 2.98
CA LEU A 308 11.76 35.48 4.27
C LEU A 308 12.88 36.45 4.68
N LYS A 309 12.73 37.11 5.84
CA LYS A 309 13.71 38.09 6.36
C LYS A 309 14.92 37.34 6.97
N GLU A 310 16.08 38.00 7.06
CA GLU A 310 17.30 37.40 7.65
C GLU A 310 17.08 36.89 9.07
N ALA A 311 16.27 37.61 9.87
CA ALA A 311 15.96 37.22 11.24
C ALA A 311 14.95 36.07 11.37
N ASP A 312 14.23 35.73 10.31
CA ASP A 312 13.25 34.65 10.34
C ASP A 312 13.97 33.29 10.27
N PRO A 313 13.49 32.26 10.98
CA PRO A 313 14.03 30.91 10.83
C PRO A 313 13.73 30.36 9.42
N ASN A 314 14.56 29.43 8.97
CA ASN A 314 14.30 28.69 7.74
C ASN A 314 13.05 27.82 7.88
N PHE A 315 12.36 27.59 6.76
CA PHE A 315 11.32 26.57 6.70
C PHE A 315 11.90 25.20 6.99
N THR A 316 11.19 24.41 7.77
CA THR A 316 11.50 23.00 7.99
C THR A 316 11.05 22.16 6.77
N GLY A 317 11.45 20.89 6.74
CA GLY A 317 10.97 19.95 5.75
C GLY A 317 9.43 19.89 5.71
N ASP A 318 8.78 19.84 6.86
CA ASP A 318 7.31 19.82 6.96
C ASP A 318 6.65 21.05 6.35
N ASP A 319 7.21 22.23 6.66
CA ASP A 319 6.67 23.47 6.13
C ASP A 319 6.70 23.51 4.59
N THR A 320 7.70 22.87 3.99
CA THR A 320 7.90 22.84 2.53
C THR A 320 7.20 21.68 1.84
N ARG A 321 6.75 20.66 2.58
CA ARG A 321 6.04 19.50 2.01
C ARG A 321 4.53 19.60 2.06
N GLU A 322 3.98 20.54 2.83
CA GLU A 322 2.53 20.76 2.88
C GLU A 322 1.97 21.11 1.49
N GLY A 323 1.06 20.27 0.98
CA GLY A 323 0.46 20.40 -0.34
C GLY A 323 1.38 20.02 -1.50
N LEU A 324 2.52 19.42 -1.24
CA LEU A 324 3.44 18.91 -2.25
C LEU A 324 2.92 17.62 -2.87
N THR A 325 2.79 17.59 -4.18
CA THR A 325 2.68 16.36 -4.98
C THR A 325 3.97 16.20 -5.78
N ALA A 326 4.68 15.08 -5.59
CA ALA A 326 5.91 14.82 -6.33
C ALA A 326 6.07 13.34 -6.67
N ILE A 327 6.65 13.08 -7.82
CA ILE A 327 7.07 11.76 -8.27
C ILE A 327 8.58 11.83 -8.54
N ILE A 328 9.32 10.88 -8.01
CA ILE A 328 10.73 10.67 -8.33
C ILE A 328 10.93 9.25 -8.85
N SER A 329 11.49 9.13 -10.04
CA SER A 329 11.89 7.86 -10.64
C SER A 329 13.38 7.91 -10.95
N ILE A 330 14.12 6.93 -10.47
CA ILE A 330 15.54 6.78 -10.79
C ILE A 330 15.76 5.51 -11.59
N LYS A 331 16.56 5.62 -12.68
CA LYS A 331 17.06 4.46 -13.42
C LYS A 331 18.53 4.30 -13.09
N HIS A 332 18.84 3.26 -12.33
CA HIS A 332 20.19 3.01 -11.81
C HIS A 332 20.72 1.68 -12.38
N PRO A 333 21.95 1.63 -12.89
CA PRO A 333 22.51 0.39 -13.46
C PRO A 333 22.74 -0.70 -12.42
N ASP A 334 23.03 -0.32 -11.19
CA ASP A 334 23.27 -1.26 -10.06
C ASP A 334 22.55 -0.77 -8.79
N PRO A 335 21.21 -0.87 -8.71
CA PRO A 335 20.47 -0.39 -7.55
C PRO A 335 20.63 -1.34 -6.37
N GLN A 336 20.94 -0.77 -5.20
CA GLN A 336 21.06 -1.47 -3.94
C GLN A 336 19.82 -1.22 -3.09
N PHE A 337 19.14 -2.28 -2.66
CA PHE A 337 17.97 -2.20 -1.82
C PHE A 337 18.24 -2.76 -0.41
N GLU A 338 17.49 -2.26 0.57
CA GLU A 338 17.60 -2.71 1.97
C GLU A 338 17.21 -4.20 2.13
N SER A 339 16.25 -4.69 1.32
CA SER A 339 15.71 -6.05 1.41
C SER A 339 15.34 -6.61 0.04
N GLN A 340 15.01 -7.93 0.01
CA GLN A 340 14.53 -8.62 -1.19
C GLN A 340 13.22 -8.02 -1.73
N THR A 341 12.39 -7.44 -0.89
CA THR A 341 11.12 -6.81 -1.30
C THR A 341 11.30 -5.47 -2.02
N LYS A 342 12.55 -4.95 -2.09
CA LYS A 342 12.97 -3.75 -2.84
C LYS A 342 12.22 -2.47 -2.45
N VAL A 343 11.74 -2.39 -1.22
CA VAL A 343 10.90 -1.28 -0.74
C VAL A 343 11.68 0.01 -0.48
N LYS A 344 13.02 -0.05 -0.33
CA LYS A 344 13.86 1.11 -0.02
C LYS A 344 15.19 1.07 -0.75
N LEU A 345 15.52 2.16 -1.48
CA LEU A 345 16.79 2.31 -2.21
C LEU A 345 17.88 2.83 -1.26
N MET A 346 19.07 2.22 -1.33
CA MET A 346 20.18 2.52 -0.40
C MET A 346 21.40 3.19 -1.05
N ASN A 347 21.47 3.31 -2.37
CA ASN A 347 22.58 3.93 -3.10
C ASN A 347 22.87 5.38 -2.65
N PRO A 348 24.03 5.71 -2.04
CA PRO A 348 24.31 7.07 -1.54
C PRO A 348 24.39 8.12 -2.66
N GLU A 349 24.92 7.76 -3.82
CA GLU A 349 25.04 8.63 -5.01
C GLU A 349 23.68 9.11 -5.51
N ALA A 350 22.63 8.30 -5.38
CA ALA A 350 21.28 8.65 -5.76
C ALA A 350 20.74 9.88 -4.99
N GLN A 351 21.13 10.04 -3.71
CA GLN A 351 20.75 11.21 -2.93
C GLN A 351 21.39 12.49 -3.47
N THR A 352 22.70 12.46 -3.70
CA THR A 352 23.46 13.64 -4.13
C THR A 352 23.03 14.08 -5.53
N LEU A 353 22.94 13.14 -6.47
CA LEU A 353 22.54 13.42 -7.84
C LEU A 353 21.10 13.93 -7.92
N THR A 354 20.17 13.33 -7.19
CA THR A 354 18.78 13.80 -7.12
C THR A 354 18.72 15.21 -6.55
N GLN A 355 19.44 15.49 -5.47
CA GLN A 355 19.46 16.80 -4.86
C GLN A 355 19.99 17.87 -5.82
N GLN A 356 21.01 17.56 -6.59
CA GLN A 356 21.56 18.46 -7.59
C GLN A 356 20.57 18.70 -8.73
N VAL A 357 20.10 17.64 -9.41
CA VAL A 357 19.26 17.73 -10.61
C VAL A 357 17.93 18.43 -10.31
N VAL A 358 17.29 18.04 -9.23
CA VAL A 358 16.01 18.63 -8.81
C VAL A 358 16.20 20.05 -8.33
N GLY A 359 17.23 20.32 -7.54
CA GLY A 359 17.54 21.65 -7.01
C GLY A 359 17.79 22.67 -8.13
N ASP A 360 18.61 22.32 -9.12
CA ASP A 360 18.93 23.18 -10.27
C ASP A 360 17.66 23.53 -11.06
N ARG A 361 16.86 22.50 -11.43
CA ARG A 361 15.65 22.71 -12.23
C ARG A 361 14.57 23.47 -11.45
N PHE A 362 14.38 23.16 -10.19
CA PHE A 362 13.36 23.80 -9.37
C PHE A 362 13.72 25.26 -9.06
N SER A 363 15.02 25.57 -8.83
CA SER A 363 15.51 26.96 -8.69
C SER A 363 15.23 27.77 -9.95
N THR A 364 15.60 27.24 -11.12
CA THR A 364 15.32 27.87 -12.42
C THR A 364 13.82 28.13 -12.60
N PHE A 365 12.97 27.15 -12.29
CA PHE A 365 11.52 27.31 -12.40
C PHE A 365 10.98 28.45 -11.52
N LEU A 366 11.43 28.53 -10.27
CA LEU A 366 10.99 29.59 -9.34
C LEU A 366 11.40 30.99 -9.81
N GLU A 367 12.58 31.11 -10.44
CA GLU A 367 13.08 32.37 -11.02
C GLU A 367 12.31 32.76 -12.30
N GLU A 368 12.02 31.78 -13.17
CA GLU A 368 11.22 31.98 -14.39
C GLU A 368 9.74 32.29 -14.09
N ASN A 369 9.22 31.83 -12.94
CA ASN A 369 7.80 31.94 -12.58
C ASN A 369 7.62 32.58 -11.19
N PRO A 370 7.88 33.89 -11.02
CA PRO A 370 7.85 34.56 -9.71
C PRO A 370 6.48 34.49 -9.00
N SER A 371 5.37 34.46 -9.77
CA SER A 371 4.02 34.32 -9.22
C SER A 371 3.82 32.96 -8.55
N ALA A 372 4.28 31.87 -9.19
CA ALA A 372 4.28 30.53 -8.63
C ALA A 372 5.20 30.42 -7.41
N GLY A 373 6.42 30.96 -7.52
CA GLY A 373 7.37 31.02 -6.40
C GLY A 373 6.80 31.74 -5.18
N LYS A 374 6.14 32.88 -5.39
CA LYS A 374 5.46 33.60 -4.32
C LYS A 374 4.32 32.79 -3.69
N ALA A 375 3.50 32.11 -4.49
CA ALA A 375 2.41 31.28 -4.00
C ALA A 375 2.93 30.10 -3.14
N ILE A 376 3.98 29.42 -3.61
CA ILE A 376 4.63 28.32 -2.87
C ILE A 376 5.19 28.81 -1.54
N VAL A 377 5.98 29.92 -1.55
CA VAL A 377 6.55 30.50 -0.31
C VAL A 377 5.46 30.95 0.65
N GLN A 378 4.36 31.55 0.15
CA GLN A 378 3.24 31.97 0.98
C GLN A 378 2.56 30.78 1.67
N LYS A 379 2.46 29.63 0.97
CA LYS A 379 1.97 28.39 1.55
C LYS A 379 2.91 27.89 2.64
N CYS A 380 4.22 27.85 2.39
CA CYS A 380 5.22 27.47 3.40
C CYS A 380 5.20 28.40 4.63
N LEU A 381 5.05 29.72 4.43
CA LEU A 381 4.88 30.68 5.54
C LEU A 381 3.64 30.40 6.37
N THR A 382 2.56 29.99 5.70
CA THR A 382 1.31 29.65 6.37
C THR A 382 1.46 28.36 7.18
N SER A 383 2.13 27.36 6.64
CA SER A 383 2.45 26.10 7.33
C SER A 383 3.37 26.36 8.54
N ALA A 384 4.46 27.12 8.38
CA ALA A 384 5.38 27.45 9.45
C ALA A 384 4.68 28.19 10.62
N ARG A 385 3.82 29.14 10.32
CA ARG A 385 3.02 29.84 11.35
C ARG A 385 2.07 28.88 12.08
N ALA A 386 1.46 27.95 11.35
CA ALA A 386 0.58 26.95 11.95
C ALA A 386 1.35 26.02 12.88
N ARG A 387 2.52 25.54 12.45
CA ARG A 387 3.40 24.70 13.24
C ARG A 387 3.86 25.42 14.53
N ASP A 388 4.26 26.70 14.42
CA ASP A 388 4.68 27.49 15.59
C ASP A 388 3.51 27.73 16.56
N ALA A 389 2.31 27.99 16.04
CA ALA A 389 1.10 28.10 16.86
C ALA A 389 0.78 26.77 17.56
N ALA A 390 0.87 25.65 16.84
CA ALA A 390 0.69 24.32 17.42
C ALA A 390 1.74 24.00 18.48
N LYS A 391 3.00 24.36 18.26
CA LYS A 391 4.07 24.20 19.25
C LYS A 391 3.82 25.02 20.50
N LYS A 392 3.45 26.31 20.35
CA LYS A 392 3.09 27.18 21.50
C LYS A 392 1.88 26.63 22.27
N ALA A 393 0.86 26.16 21.57
CA ALA A 393 -0.30 25.53 22.21
C ALA A 393 0.10 24.27 23.00
N ARG A 394 0.97 23.44 22.43
CA ARG A 394 1.51 22.24 23.09
C ARG A 394 2.35 22.61 24.30
N ASP A 395 3.26 23.58 24.18
CA ASP A 395 4.13 24.01 25.27
C ASP A 395 3.32 24.61 26.44
N LEU A 396 2.20 25.28 26.14
CA LEU A 396 1.24 25.73 27.15
C LEU A 396 0.52 24.56 27.83
N VAL A 397 0.18 23.52 27.08
CA VAL A 397 -0.42 22.30 27.63
C VAL A 397 0.61 21.52 28.44
N ILE A 398 1.84 21.38 27.96
CA ILE A 398 2.94 20.71 28.68
C ILE A 398 3.30 21.48 29.96
N ARG A 399 3.35 22.81 29.95
CA ARG A 399 3.56 23.63 31.17
C ARG A 399 2.42 23.49 32.17
N LYS A 400 1.17 23.36 31.72
CA LYS A 400 0.03 23.01 32.58
C LYS A 400 0.10 21.58 33.08
N SER A 401 0.60 20.62 32.27
CA SER A 401 0.69 19.21 32.62
C SER A 401 1.98 18.85 33.37
N ALA A 402 3.03 19.67 33.35
CA ALA A 402 4.21 19.50 34.20
C ALA A 402 3.91 19.77 35.68
N LEU A 403 2.79 20.50 35.97
CA LEU A 403 2.23 20.64 37.32
C LEU A 403 1.14 19.58 37.62
N GLU A 404 0.59 18.94 36.59
CA GLU A 404 -0.38 17.83 36.68
C GLU A 404 0.21 16.62 35.92
N SER A 405 1.16 15.93 36.57
CA SER A 405 1.87 14.74 36.02
C SER A 405 1.04 13.88 35.09
N LEU A 406 1.62 13.52 33.88
CA LEU A 406 1.36 12.27 33.14
C LEU A 406 -0.12 11.78 33.09
N THR A 407 -1.09 12.65 33.02
CA THR A 407 -2.49 12.24 33.01
C THR A 407 -2.94 11.89 31.60
N LEU A 408 -3.15 10.61 31.41
CA LEU A 408 -3.94 10.06 30.32
C LEU A 408 -5.28 10.81 30.19
N PRO A 409 -5.88 10.87 29.01
CA PRO A 409 -7.20 11.52 28.83
C PRO A 409 -8.18 11.01 29.87
N GLY A 410 -8.83 11.88 30.64
CA GLY A 410 -9.73 11.47 31.73
C GLY A 410 -10.91 10.58 31.30
N LYS A 411 -11.19 10.54 29.99
CA LYS A 411 -12.18 9.63 29.41
C LYS A 411 -11.63 8.24 29.02
N LEU A 412 -10.30 8.07 28.97
CA LEU A 412 -9.68 6.78 28.70
C LEU A 412 -9.86 5.85 29.89
N ALA A 413 -10.45 4.69 29.64
CA ALA A 413 -10.44 3.58 30.60
C ALA A 413 -9.25 2.67 30.25
N ASP A 414 -8.11 2.90 30.89
CA ASP A 414 -6.87 2.16 30.62
C ASP A 414 -6.91 0.72 31.14
N CYS A 415 -6.00 -0.13 30.67
CA CYS A 415 -5.79 -1.50 31.15
C CYS A 415 -4.63 -1.57 32.15
N SER A 416 -4.51 -2.69 32.86
CA SER A 416 -3.46 -2.88 33.85
C SER A 416 -2.15 -3.44 33.28
N GLU A 417 -2.22 -4.18 32.17
CA GLU A 417 -1.05 -4.67 31.44
C GLU A 417 -0.27 -3.49 30.82
N ARG A 418 1.04 -3.59 30.79
CA ARG A 418 1.95 -2.55 30.26
C ARG A 418 2.75 -2.99 29.02
N ASP A 419 2.72 -4.27 28.71
CA ASP A 419 3.35 -4.82 27.53
C ASP A 419 2.48 -4.51 26.29
N PRO A 420 2.94 -3.63 25.37
CA PRO A 420 2.14 -3.25 24.20
C PRO A 420 1.68 -4.43 23.36
N GLU A 421 2.51 -5.47 23.21
CA GLU A 421 2.16 -6.65 22.41
C GLU A 421 0.94 -7.41 22.93
N LYS A 422 0.65 -7.26 24.21
CA LYS A 422 -0.49 -7.93 24.87
C LYS A 422 -1.71 -7.05 25.07
N THR A 423 -1.60 -5.76 24.76
CA THR A 423 -2.64 -4.77 25.05
C THR A 423 -3.40 -4.31 23.81
N GLU A 424 -4.66 -3.91 24.04
CA GLU A 424 -5.59 -3.48 22.98
C GLU A 424 -6.28 -2.18 23.37
N LEU A 425 -6.41 -1.26 22.42
CA LEU A 425 -7.18 -0.02 22.58
C LEU A 425 -8.42 -0.05 21.69
N TYR A 426 -9.60 -0.03 22.28
CA TYR A 426 -10.86 0.15 21.56
C TYR A 426 -11.20 1.64 21.43
N LEU A 427 -11.32 2.14 20.21
CA LEU A 427 -11.85 3.45 19.88
C LEU A 427 -13.34 3.29 19.63
N VAL A 428 -14.16 3.77 20.56
CA VAL A 428 -15.60 3.50 20.59
C VAL A 428 -16.39 4.77 20.30
N GLU A 429 -17.39 4.66 19.43
CA GLU A 429 -18.30 5.75 19.13
C GLU A 429 -19.25 6.04 20.31
N GLY A 430 -19.21 7.28 20.79
CA GLY A 430 -20.11 7.79 21.82
C GLY A 430 -19.83 7.28 23.24
N GLU A 431 -20.45 7.96 24.21
CA GLU A 431 -20.31 7.63 25.63
C GLU A 431 -21.16 6.43 26.03
N SER A 432 -22.31 6.21 25.37
CA SER A 432 -23.22 5.09 25.66
C SER A 432 -22.55 3.75 25.33
N ALA A 433 -22.13 3.55 24.08
CA ALA A 433 -21.40 2.36 23.68
C ALA A 433 -20.06 2.22 24.43
N GLY A 434 -19.37 3.35 24.67
CA GLY A 434 -18.19 3.40 25.53
C GLY A 434 -18.44 2.92 26.95
N GLY A 435 -19.62 3.18 27.50
CA GLY A 435 -20.07 2.68 28.82
C GLY A 435 -20.22 1.15 28.83
N SER A 436 -20.92 0.58 27.85
CA SER A 436 -21.08 -0.87 27.69
C SER A 436 -19.73 -1.55 27.47
N ALA A 437 -18.87 -0.99 26.60
CA ALA A 437 -17.54 -1.51 26.35
C ALA A 437 -16.64 -1.48 27.61
N LYS A 438 -16.68 -0.41 28.41
CA LYS A 438 -15.94 -0.30 29.67
C LYS A 438 -16.37 -1.34 30.69
N GLN A 439 -17.64 -1.73 30.71
CA GLN A 439 -18.17 -2.74 31.60
C GLN A 439 -17.87 -4.15 31.12
N GLY A 440 -18.01 -4.40 29.80
CA GLY A 440 -17.83 -5.73 29.21
C GLY A 440 -16.37 -6.14 29.00
N ARG A 441 -15.42 -5.20 28.90
CA ARG A 441 -14.02 -5.47 28.58
C ARG A 441 -13.27 -6.30 29.62
N ASP A 442 -12.23 -6.98 29.22
CA ASP A 442 -11.19 -7.45 30.15
C ASP A 442 -10.28 -6.29 30.54
N ARG A 443 -10.35 -5.88 31.81
CA ARG A 443 -9.58 -4.75 32.35
C ARG A 443 -8.06 -5.02 32.41
N HIS A 444 -7.67 -6.27 32.27
CA HIS A 444 -6.26 -6.63 32.33
C HIS A 444 -5.52 -6.11 31.09
N PHE A 445 -6.04 -6.35 29.89
CA PHE A 445 -5.34 -6.04 28.66
C PHE A 445 -6.11 -5.15 27.67
N GLN A 446 -7.40 -4.85 27.91
CA GLN A 446 -8.21 -4.02 27.03
C GLN A 446 -8.43 -2.62 27.60
N ALA A 447 -8.05 -1.59 26.87
CA ALA A 447 -8.37 -0.19 27.11
C ALA A 447 -9.52 0.27 26.22
N VAL A 448 -10.31 1.25 26.68
CA VAL A 448 -11.44 1.84 25.93
C VAL A 448 -11.34 3.35 25.95
N LEU A 449 -11.33 3.95 24.77
CA LEU A 449 -11.38 5.42 24.54
C LEU A 449 -12.69 5.76 23.81
N PRO A 450 -13.71 6.29 24.50
CA PRO A 450 -14.91 6.79 23.84
C PRO A 450 -14.63 8.10 23.11
N LEU A 451 -15.13 8.22 21.87
CA LEU A 451 -15.04 9.42 21.04
C LEU A 451 -16.38 10.15 21.08
N ARG A 452 -16.37 11.46 21.34
CA ARG A 452 -17.58 12.28 21.39
C ARG A 452 -17.98 12.76 19.99
N GLY A 453 -18.69 11.91 19.26
CA GLY A 453 -19.18 12.21 17.92
C GLY A 453 -18.11 12.23 16.84
N LYS A 454 -18.38 12.89 15.74
CA LYS A 454 -17.51 12.96 14.57
C LYS A 454 -16.23 13.73 14.88
N ILE A 455 -15.08 13.11 14.70
CA ILE A 455 -13.78 13.76 14.81
C ILE A 455 -13.59 14.76 13.64
N LEU A 456 -12.63 15.67 13.79
CA LEU A 456 -12.27 16.62 12.75
C LEU A 456 -11.84 15.90 11.47
N ASN A 457 -12.36 16.32 10.32
CA ASN A 457 -11.89 15.84 9.02
C ASN A 457 -10.47 16.34 8.75
N THR A 458 -9.49 15.46 8.89
CA THR A 458 -8.07 15.79 8.80
C THR A 458 -7.59 15.99 7.37
N GLU A 459 -8.36 15.57 6.35
CA GLU A 459 -8.07 15.86 4.95
C GLU A 459 -8.23 17.37 4.63
N ARG A 460 -9.12 18.06 5.34
CA ARG A 460 -9.43 19.48 5.13
C ARG A 460 -8.86 20.41 6.18
N ALA A 461 -8.25 19.86 7.21
CA ALA A 461 -7.80 20.64 8.34
C ALA A 461 -6.28 20.75 8.37
N ARG A 462 -5.80 21.93 8.74
CA ARG A 462 -4.39 22.17 9.00
C ARG A 462 -3.97 21.55 10.33
N LEU A 463 -2.70 21.19 10.46
CA LEU A 463 -2.14 20.53 11.64
C LEU A 463 -2.43 21.27 12.96
N ASP A 464 -2.40 22.61 12.96
CA ASP A 464 -2.73 23.43 14.14
C ASP A 464 -4.17 23.20 14.63
N LYS A 465 -5.14 23.11 13.72
CA LYS A 465 -6.53 22.81 14.04
C LYS A 465 -6.72 21.36 14.48
N ILE A 466 -5.99 20.45 13.86
CA ILE A 466 -6.00 19.03 14.22
C ILE A 466 -5.52 18.86 15.67
N LEU A 467 -4.38 19.46 16.02
CA LEU A 467 -3.83 19.43 17.38
C LEU A 467 -4.64 20.26 18.40
N ALA A 468 -5.45 21.22 17.97
CA ALA A 468 -6.39 21.94 18.83
C ALA A 468 -7.67 21.12 19.14
N ASN A 469 -7.99 20.09 18.32
CA ASN A 469 -9.17 19.26 18.52
C ASN A 469 -8.99 18.32 19.72
N ASN A 470 -9.95 18.36 20.66
CA ASN A 470 -9.86 17.60 21.91
C ASN A 470 -9.89 16.08 21.69
N GLU A 471 -10.67 15.59 20.72
CA GLU A 471 -10.80 14.16 20.43
C GLU A 471 -9.49 13.62 19.82
N VAL A 472 -8.92 14.36 18.87
CA VAL A 472 -7.64 13.99 18.24
C VAL A 472 -6.51 14.05 19.26
N ARG A 473 -6.45 15.06 20.14
CA ARG A 473 -5.45 15.10 21.23
C ARG A 473 -5.59 13.94 22.18
N ALA A 474 -6.81 13.57 22.55
CA ALA A 474 -7.05 12.41 23.41
C ALA A 474 -6.56 11.11 22.75
N LEU A 475 -6.79 10.96 21.44
CA LEU A 475 -6.32 9.82 20.67
C LEU A 475 -4.77 9.74 20.63
N ILE A 476 -4.10 10.85 20.25
CA ILE A 476 -2.62 10.92 20.22
C ILE A 476 -2.02 10.63 21.61
N SER A 477 -2.61 11.21 22.67
CA SER A 477 -2.12 10.99 24.05
C SER A 477 -2.35 9.54 24.50
N ALA A 478 -3.44 8.90 24.10
CA ALA A 478 -3.72 7.50 24.44
C ALA A 478 -2.73 6.55 23.74
N LEU A 479 -2.42 6.80 22.46
CA LEU A 479 -1.49 5.98 21.68
C LEU A 479 -0.04 6.12 22.15
N GLY A 480 0.39 7.34 22.49
CA GLY A 480 1.74 7.60 22.97
C GLY A 480 2.81 7.82 21.89
N THR A 481 2.45 7.65 20.60
CA THR A 481 3.38 7.65 19.45
C THR A 481 3.75 9.03 18.92
N GLY A 482 3.08 10.10 19.36
CA GLY A 482 3.18 11.39 18.66
C GLY A 482 2.41 11.41 17.33
N ILE A 483 2.75 12.33 16.42
CA ILE A 483 2.08 12.54 15.14
C ILE A 483 3.02 13.21 14.13
N GLY A 484 2.88 12.89 12.85
CA GLY A 484 3.69 13.45 11.75
C GLY A 484 5.18 13.15 11.93
N ASP A 485 6.07 14.14 11.76
CA ASP A 485 7.52 13.97 11.90
C ASP A 485 7.97 13.58 13.33
N ASN A 486 7.11 13.72 14.32
CA ASN A 486 7.37 13.28 15.70
C ASN A 486 6.70 11.93 16.00
N PHE A 487 6.20 11.24 14.98
CA PHE A 487 5.66 9.90 15.14
C PHE A 487 6.80 8.92 15.43
N ASP A 488 6.66 8.20 16.53
CA ASP A 488 7.60 7.16 16.95
C ASP A 488 6.82 5.93 17.37
N ILE A 489 6.87 4.88 16.56
CA ILE A 489 6.15 3.63 16.80
C ILE A 489 6.62 2.95 18.10
N SER A 490 7.87 3.17 18.53
CA SER A 490 8.39 2.61 19.77
C SER A 490 7.68 3.14 21.02
N GLY A 491 7.01 4.28 20.91
CA GLY A 491 6.15 4.84 21.95
C GLY A 491 4.75 4.26 22.02
N LEU A 492 4.39 3.33 21.12
CA LEU A 492 3.04 2.74 21.05
C LEU A 492 2.71 1.99 22.34
N ARG A 493 1.57 2.34 22.94
CA ARG A 493 1.12 1.77 24.22
C ARG A 493 0.23 0.54 24.08
N TYR A 494 -0.33 0.32 22.88
CA TYR A 494 -1.26 -0.78 22.62
C TYR A 494 -0.93 -1.44 21.29
N GLY A 495 -0.61 -2.73 21.31
CA GLY A 495 -0.24 -3.49 20.11
C GLY A 495 -1.39 -3.68 19.11
N ARG A 496 -2.64 -3.50 19.56
CA ARG A 496 -3.82 -3.45 18.67
C ARG A 496 -4.66 -2.22 18.95
N VAL A 497 -4.91 -1.44 17.92
CA VAL A 497 -5.83 -0.30 17.92
C VAL A 497 -7.07 -0.71 17.13
N ILE A 498 -8.21 -0.81 17.80
CA ILE A 498 -9.43 -1.41 17.25
C ILE A 498 -10.51 -0.33 17.15
N VAL A 499 -10.89 0.00 15.92
CA VAL A 499 -12.00 0.93 15.63
C VAL A 499 -13.32 0.17 15.78
N MET A 500 -14.17 0.60 16.69
CA MET A 500 -15.47 0.00 17.00
C MET A 500 -16.57 1.07 16.93
N THR A 501 -17.25 1.13 15.78
CA THR A 501 -18.30 2.10 15.46
C THR A 501 -19.63 1.40 15.22
N ASP A 502 -20.72 2.14 15.33
CA ASP A 502 -22.06 1.68 15.03
C ASP A 502 -22.18 1.21 13.56
N ALA A 503 -23.13 0.32 13.29
CA ALA A 503 -23.36 -0.23 11.96
C ALA A 503 -24.20 0.69 11.05
N ASP A 504 -24.39 1.94 11.45
CA ASP A 504 -25.16 2.95 10.72
C ASP A 504 -24.30 3.86 9.83
N VAL A 505 -24.92 4.84 9.21
CA VAL A 505 -24.24 5.80 8.31
C VAL A 505 -23.30 6.75 9.07
N ASP A 506 -23.62 7.10 10.32
CA ASP A 506 -22.79 7.97 11.15
C ASP A 506 -21.55 7.23 11.65
N GLY A 507 -21.70 5.97 12.10
CA GLY A 507 -20.58 5.11 12.48
C GLY A 507 -19.65 4.82 11.31
N SER A 508 -20.18 4.60 10.12
CA SER A 508 -19.39 4.46 8.87
C SER A 508 -18.61 5.73 8.56
N HIS A 509 -19.18 6.91 8.80
CA HIS A 509 -18.50 8.19 8.62
C HIS A 509 -17.40 8.40 9.65
N ILE A 510 -17.65 8.11 10.93
CA ILE A 510 -16.63 8.19 12.00
C ILE A 510 -15.45 7.25 11.70
N ARG A 511 -15.74 6.03 11.26
CA ARG A 511 -14.71 5.07 10.82
C ARG A 511 -13.87 5.65 9.68
N THR A 512 -14.50 6.24 8.66
CA THR A 512 -13.79 6.87 7.55
C THR A 512 -12.93 8.05 8.00
N LEU A 513 -13.40 8.89 8.93
CA LEU A 513 -12.62 9.98 9.53
C LEU A 513 -11.39 9.47 10.28
N LEU A 514 -11.54 8.40 11.07
CA LEU A 514 -10.42 7.75 11.78
C LEU A 514 -9.42 7.15 10.82
N LEU A 515 -9.87 6.42 9.79
CA LEU A 515 -8.99 5.88 8.77
C LEU A 515 -8.24 6.97 8.02
N THR A 516 -8.89 8.11 7.69
CA THR A 516 -8.24 9.27 7.10
C THR A 516 -7.15 9.82 8.01
N PHE A 517 -7.42 9.96 9.30
CA PHE A 517 -6.45 10.42 10.28
C PHE A 517 -5.24 9.49 10.37
N PHE A 518 -5.44 8.18 10.53
CA PHE A 518 -4.35 7.20 10.61
C PHE A 518 -3.53 7.17 9.31
N PHE A 519 -4.18 7.14 8.17
CA PHE A 519 -3.50 7.12 6.87
C PHE A 519 -2.62 8.37 6.64
N ARG A 520 -3.11 9.57 7.03
CA ARG A 520 -2.40 10.83 6.80
C ARG A 520 -1.27 11.09 7.81
N TYR A 521 -1.45 10.67 9.06
CA TYR A 521 -0.59 11.11 10.15
C TYR A 521 0.10 10.00 10.92
N MET A 522 -0.29 8.75 10.72
CA MET A 522 0.27 7.56 11.38
C MET A 522 0.28 6.34 10.43
N PRO A 523 0.79 6.47 9.17
CA PRO A 523 0.75 5.37 8.20
C PRO A 523 1.44 4.10 8.69
N THR A 524 2.58 4.22 9.36
CA THR A 524 3.34 3.10 9.95
C THR A 524 2.49 2.24 10.89
N LEU A 525 1.52 2.82 11.60
CA LEU A 525 0.61 2.06 12.45
C LEU A 525 -0.29 1.10 11.64
N ILE A 526 -0.57 1.42 10.38
CA ILE A 526 -1.29 0.54 9.45
C ILE A 526 -0.33 -0.47 8.82
N GLU A 527 0.83 -0.02 8.38
CA GLU A 527 1.86 -0.81 7.70
C GLU A 527 2.39 -1.94 8.59
N ASP A 528 2.62 -1.65 9.87
CA ASP A 528 3.07 -2.62 10.88
C ASP A 528 1.94 -3.51 11.42
N GLY A 529 0.69 -3.32 10.94
CA GLY A 529 -0.42 -4.21 11.26
C GLY A 529 -1.06 -4.01 12.63
N HIS A 530 -1.01 -2.80 13.16
CA HIS A 530 -1.57 -2.46 14.47
C HIS A 530 -3.02 -1.97 14.44
N LEU A 531 -3.57 -1.61 13.25
CA LEU A 531 -4.91 -1.03 13.12
C LEU A 531 -5.95 -2.07 12.66
N TYR A 532 -7.04 -2.17 13.41
CA TYR A 532 -8.12 -3.12 13.16
C TYR A 532 -9.50 -2.44 13.18
N ILE A 533 -10.47 -3.07 12.53
CA ILE A 533 -11.89 -2.73 12.60
C ILE A 533 -12.64 -3.89 13.22
N ALA A 534 -13.35 -3.64 14.33
CA ALA A 534 -14.22 -4.62 14.93
C ALA A 534 -15.44 -4.90 14.05
N GLN A 535 -15.87 -6.15 14.03
CA GLN A 535 -17.05 -6.61 13.29
C GLN A 535 -18.13 -7.06 14.28
N PRO A 536 -18.97 -6.13 14.80
CA PRO A 536 -20.10 -6.52 15.66
C PRO A 536 -21.17 -7.22 14.82
N PRO A 537 -22.02 -8.08 15.45
CA PRO A 537 -23.12 -8.72 14.74
C PRO A 537 -24.21 -7.71 14.37
N LEU A 538 -24.86 -7.94 13.22
CA LEU A 538 -26.00 -7.14 12.75
C LEU A 538 -27.33 -7.63 13.33
N TYR A 539 -27.44 -8.91 13.69
CA TYR A 539 -28.68 -9.53 14.14
C TYR A 539 -28.45 -10.43 15.35
N ARG A 540 -29.42 -10.39 16.27
CA ARG A 540 -29.61 -11.36 17.32
C ARG A 540 -30.83 -12.21 16.97
N VAL A 541 -30.64 -13.52 16.89
CA VAL A 541 -31.66 -14.51 16.57
C VAL A 541 -31.89 -15.36 17.84
N ALA A 542 -33.05 -15.27 18.43
CA ALA A 542 -33.37 -16.02 19.67
C ALA A 542 -34.60 -16.93 19.49
N TYR A 543 -34.44 -18.17 19.87
CA TYR A 543 -35.53 -19.14 19.91
C TYR A 543 -35.42 -19.99 21.17
N LYS A 544 -36.48 -19.97 22.01
CA LYS A 544 -36.46 -20.58 23.34
C LYS A 544 -35.25 -20.11 24.15
N ASN A 545 -34.41 -21.04 24.59
CA ASN A 545 -33.21 -20.76 25.38
C ASN A 545 -31.93 -20.64 24.52
N GLN A 546 -32.04 -20.64 23.17
CA GLN A 546 -30.90 -20.50 22.27
C GLN A 546 -30.86 -19.10 21.72
N VAL A 547 -29.66 -18.47 21.79
CA VAL A 547 -29.36 -17.19 21.18
C VAL A 547 -28.20 -17.40 20.24
N LYS A 548 -28.36 -16.99 18.96
CA LYS A 548 -27.31 -16.97 17.97
C LYS A 548 -27.18 -15.56 17.41
N PHE A 549 -25.98 -15.19 16.99
CA PHE A 549 -25.69 -13.91 16.37
C PHE A 549 -25.39 -14.10 14.89
N ALA A 550 -25.82 -13.15 14.05
CA ALA A 550 -25.55 -13.15 12.62
C ALA A 550 -24.90 -11.84 12.18
N TYR A 551 -23.89 -11.95 11.32
CA TYR A 551 -23.06 -10.85 10.83
C TYR A 551 -23.45 -10.43 9.39
N SER A 552 -24.40 -11.14 8.79
CA SER A 552 -24.96 -10.83 7.46
C SER A 552 -26.40 -11.33 7.33
N ASP A 553 -27.14 -10.81 6.33
CA ASP A 553 -28.48 -11.30 6.01
C ASP A 553 -28.51 -12.78 5.63
N GLY A 554 -27.52 -13.23 4.82
CA GLY A 554 -27.40 -14.65 4.46
C GLY A 554 -27.20 -15.56 5.67
N GLN A 555 -26.34 -15.16 6.63
CA GLN A 555 -26.11 -15.91 7.86
C GLN A 555 -27.37 -15.93 8.76
N LYS A 556 -28.09 -14.81 8.85
CA LYS A 556 -29.38 -14.74 9.54
C LYS A 556 -30.37 -15.76 8.97
N GLU A 557 -30.53 -15.80 7.64
CA GLU A 557 -31.43 -16.75 6.98
C GLU A 557 -31.02 -18.21 7.20
N GLN A 558 -29.70 -18.47 7.17
CA GLN A 558 -29.18 -19.80 7.45
C GLN A 558 -29.49 -20.23 8.89
N ILE A 559 -29.26 -19.37 9.87
CA ILE A 559 -29.56 -19.64 11.29
C ILE A 559 -31.06 -19.93 11.49
N VAL A 560 -31.95 -19.16 10.84
CA VAL A 560 -33.39 -19.37 10.91
C VAL A 560 -33.78 -20.73 10.31
N LYS A 561 -33.18 -21.12 9.16
CA LYS A 561 -33.36 -22.44 8.54
C LYS A 561 -32.88 -23.58 9.45
N GLU A 562 -31.73 -23.44 10.09
CA GLU A 562 -31.17 -24.44 11.02
C GLU A 562 -32.07 -24.67 12.25
N ILE A 563 -32.71 -23.61 12.77
CA ILE A 563 -33.67 -23.69 13.87
C ILE A 563 -34.93 -24.48 13.46
N GLY A 564 -35.25 -24.52 12.15
CA GLY A 564 -36.33 -25.37 11.60
C GLY A 564 -37.76 -24.93 12.00
N VAL A 565 -37.95 -23.64 12.32
CA VAL A 565 -39.26 -23.07 12.65
C VAL A 565 -39.61 -21.88 11.76
N SER A 566 -40.89 -21.55 11.67
CA SER A 566 -41.30 -20.35 10.90
C SER A 566 -40.69 -19.07 11.53
N THR A 567 -40.38 -18.11 10.70
CA THR A 567 -39.74 -16.83 11.10
C THR A 567 -40.53 -16.10 12.20
N ASP A 568 -41.86 -16.22 12.21
CA ASP A 568 -42.75 -15.59 13.18
C ASP A 568 -42.60 -16.14 14.61
N ARG A 569 -41.94 -17.29 14.81
CA ARG A 569 -41.67 -17.91 16.11
C ARG A 569 -40.27 -17.63 16.64
N VAL A 570 -39.45 -16.94 15.84
CA VAL A 570 -38.09 -16.56 16.19
C VAL A 570 -38.07 -15.09 16.59
N SER A 571 -37.52 -14.77 17.75
CA SER A 571 -37.28 -13.38 18.12
C SER A 571 -36.05 -12.88 17.37
N LEU A 572 -36.29 -11.98 16.41
CA LEU A 572 -35.25 -11.36 15.60
C LEU A 572 -35.07 -9.90 16.04
N GLN A 573 -33.89 -9.54 16.47
CA GLN A 573 -33.51 -8.18 16.78
C GLN A 573 -32.38 -7.74 15.84
N ARG A 574 -32.58 -6.63 15.12
CA ARG A 574 -31.49 -5.97 14.36
C ARG A 574 -30.85 -4.92 15.26
N TYR A 575 -29.53 -4.97 15.39
CA TYR A 575 -28.78 -3.95 16.08
C TYR A 575 -28.51 -2.78 15.12
N LYS A 576 -28.91 -1.58 15.52
CA LYS A 576 -28.59 -0.34 14.81
C LYS A 576 -27.32 0.31 15.33
N GLY A 577 -27.01 0.10 16.61
CA GLY A 577 -25.81 0.62 17.25
C GLY A 577 -25.33 -0.24 18.40
N LEU A 578 -24.07 -0.07 18.76
CA LEU A 578 -23.39 -0.78 19.86
C LEU A 578 -24.03 -0.47 21.24
N GLY A 579 -24.66 0.71 21.36
CA GLY A 579 -25.36 1.10 22.57
C GLY A 579 -26.63 0.28 22.87
N GLU A 580 -27.13 -0.50 21.89
CA GLU A 580 -28.25 -1.44 22.08
C GLU A 580 -27.80 -2.78 22.67
N MET A 581 -26.48 -3.03 22.70
CA MET A 581 -25.91 -4.25 23.25
C MET A 581 -25.58 -4.04 24.74
N ASN A 582 -25.95 -5.02 25.55
CA ASN A 582 -25.48 -5.02 26.94
C ASN A 582 -23.99 -5.44 27.01
N PRO A 583 -23.29 -5.19 28.13
CA PRO A 583 -21.87 -5.48 28.27
C PRO A 583 -21.48 -6.94 27.97
N GLU A 584 -22.30 -7.92 28.39
CA GLU A 584 -22.04 -9.35 28.15
C GLU A 584 -22.15 -9.68 26.63
N GLN A 585 -23.19 -9.17 25.95
CA GLN A 585 -23.36 -9.37 24.52
C GLN A 585 -22.21 -8.77 23.74
N LEU A 586 -21.75 -7.56 24.12
CA LEU A 586 -20.63 -6.89 23.47
C LEU A 586 -19.31 -7.65 23.69
N TRP A 587 -19.11 -8.20 24.89
CA TRP A 587 -17.99 -9.09 25.17
C TRP A 587 -18.04 -10.34 24.27
N ASP A 588 -19.10 -11.13 24.39
CA ASP A 588 -19.23 -12.44 23.72
C ASP A 588 -19.10 -12.37 22.18
N THR A 589 -19.48 -11.24 21.58
CA THR A 589 -19.53 -11.12 20.10
C THR A 589 -18.43 -10.30 19.48
N THR A 590 -17.83 -9.34 20.25
CA THR A 590 -17.00 -8.29 19.64
C THR A 590 -15.69 -8.06 20.39
N MET A 591 -15.61 -8.36 21.69
CA MET A 591 -14.44 -8.04 22.49
C MET A 591 -13.65 -9.27 22.96
N ASP A 592 -14.27 -10.43 23.13
CA ASP A 592 -13.60 -11.67 23.52
C ASP A 592 -12.66 -12.14 22.40
N PRO A 593 -11.34 -12.24 22.65
CA PRO A 593 -10.37 -12.70 21.66
C PRO A 593 -10.66 -14.07 21.04
N SER A 594 -11.41 -14.93 21.75
CA SER A 594 -11.72 -16.29 21.30
C SER A 594 -12.88 -16.35 20.28
N THR A 595 -13.77 -15.36 20.28
CA THR A 595 -15.03 -15.40 19.49
C THR A 595 -15.17 -14.24 18.51
N ARG A 596 -14.51 -13.12 18.78
CA ARG A 596 -14.60 -11.89 17.95
C ARG A 596 -13.99 -12.05 16.57
N THR A 597 -14.49 -11.26 15.63
CA THR A 597 -13.89 -11.07 14.30
C THR A 597 -13.34 -9.66 14.19
N LEU A 598 -12.05 -9.55 13.85
CA LEU A 598 -11.38 -8.28 13.56
C LEU A 598 -10.93 -8.26 12.09
N LEU A 599 -11.16 -7.14 11.42
CA LEU A 599 -10.63 -6.88 10.09
C LEU A 599 -9.34 -6.07 10.22
N LEU A 600 -8.21 -6.63 9.81
CA LEU A 600 -6.94 -5.92 9.72
C LEU A 600 -7.04 -4.84 8.63
N VAL A 601 -6.65 -3.62 8.95
CA VAL A 601 -6.54 -2.54 7.97
C VAL A 601 -5.17 -2.63 7.28
N THR A 602 -5.17 -2.66 5.95
CA THR A 602 -3.95 -2.69 5.13
C THR A 602 -3.99 -1.57 4.09
N ILE A 603 -2.81 -1.12 3.68
CA ILE A 603 -2.63 -0.24 2.53
C ILE A 603 -2.09 -1.12 1.41
N ASP A 604 -2.97 -1.56 0.50
CA ASP A 604 -2.56 -2.36 -0.65
C ASP A 604 -1.94 -1.49 -1.74
N ASP A 605 -2.38 -0.24 -1.83
CA ASP A 605 -1.92 0.76 -2.77
C ASP A 605 -2.06 2.16 -2.18
N ALA A 606 -0.91 2.79 -1.90
CA ALA A 606 -0.86 4.10 -1.27
C ALA A 606 -1.42 5.22 -2.18
N ALA A 607 -1.19 5.14 -3.50
CA ALA A 607 -1.66 6.16 -4.44
C ALA A 607 -3.20 6.12 -4.61
N GLU A 608 -3.80 4.93 -4.64
CA GLU A 608 -5.26 4.81 -4.70
C GLU A 608 -5.90 5.17 -3.36
N ALA A 609 -5.28 4.81 -2.25
CA ALA A 609 -5.73 5.23 -0.92
C ALA A 609 -5.72 6.76 -0.81
N ASP A 610 -4.61 7.43 -1.21
CA ASP A 610 -4.51 8.89 -1.26
C ASP A 610 -5.64 9.51 -2.10
N ARG A 611 -5.82 9.01 -3.32
CA ARG A 611 -6.86 9.47 -4.23
C ARG A 611 -8.27 9.25 -3.67
N THR A 612 -8.50 8.12 -3.03
CA THR A 612 -9.79 7.76 -2.46
C THR A 612 -10.13 8.67 -1.28
N PHE A 613 -9.17 8.92 -0.38
CA PHE A 613 -9.36 9.84 0.73
C PHE A 613 -9.56 11.28 0.23
N ASP A 614 -8.77 11.77 -0.74
CA ASP A 614 -8.98 13.07 -1.35
C ASP A 614 -10.38 13.20 -2.00
N MET A 615 -10.82 12.19 -2.73
CA MET A 615 -12.14 12.18 -3.38
C MET A 615 -13.29 12.16 -2.36
N LEU A 616 -13.21 11.29 -1.34
CA LEU A 616 -14.29 11.11 -0.36
C LEU A 616 -14.29 12.21 0.70
N MET A 617 -13.12 12.62 1.18
CA MET A 617 -12.93 13.48 2.33
C MET A 617 -12.41 14.87 1.97
N GLY A 618 -11.89 15.08 0.77
CA GLY A 618 -11.36 16.35 0.27
C GLY A 618 -12.42 17.43 0.08
N SER A 619 -12.01 18.64 -0.31
CA SER A 619 -12.88 19.82 -0.48
C SER A 619 -13.77 19.74 -1.73
N ALA A 620 -13.34 19.05 -2.77
CA ALA A 620 -14.04 18.98 -4.05
C ALA A 620 -15.34 18.15 -3.97
N VAL A 621 -16.48 18.77 -4.29
CA VAL A 621 -17.80 18.13 -4.27
C VAL A 621 -18.09 17.30 -5.54
N PRO A 622 -17.74 17.78 -6.76
CA PRO A 622 -18.12 17.09 -8.00
C PRO A 622 -17.56 15.66 -8.12
N PRO A 623 -16.29 15.36 -7.76
CA PRO A 623 -15.76 13.99 -7.81
C PRO A 623 -16.52 13.04 -6.88
N ARG A 624 -16.82 13.48 -5.66
CA ARG A 624 -17.58 12.71 -4.67
C ARG A 624 -18.99 12.42 -5.16
N ARG A 625 -19.69 13.43 -5.72
CA ARG A 625 -21.03 13.23 -6.31
C ARG A 625 -20.99 12.19 -7.42
N ARG A 626 -20.00 12.26 -8.32
CA ARG A 626 -19.83 11.27 -9.41
C ARG A 626 -19.59 9.87 -8.88
N PHE A 627 -18.72 9.74 -7.87
CA PHE A 627 -18.46 8.46 -7.21
C PHE A 627 -19.75 7.85 -6.65
N ILE A 628 -20.53 8.61 -5.88
CA ILE A 628 -21.81 8.17 -5.33
C ILE A 628 -22.78 7.74 -6.43
N GLN A 629 -22.92 8.51 -7.52
CA GLN A 629 -23.79 8.18 -8.64
C GLN A 629 -23.35 6.91 -9.37
N THR A 630 -22.05 6.72 -9.56
CA THR A 630 -21.50 5.55 -10.25
C THR A 630 -21.70 4.27 -9.45
N HIS A 631 -21.55 4.34 -8.11
CA HIS A 631 -21.65 3.18 -7.22
C HIS A 631 -23.01 3.05 -6.52
N ALA A 632 -24.01 3.84 -6.91
CA ALA A 632 -25.34 3.82 -6.28
C ALA A 632 -26.03 2.44 -6.36
N ARG A 633 -25.69 1.63 -7.37
CA ARG A 633 -26.22 0.26 -7.53
C ARG A 633 -25.55 -0.78 -6.63
N ASP A 634 -24.36 -0.46 -6.12
CA ASP A 634 -23.56 -1.38 -5.30
C ASP A 634 -23.95 -1.29 -3.81
N VAL A 635 -24.75 -0.29 -3.46
CA VAL A 635 -25.21 -0.05 -2.08
C VAL A 635 -26.19 -1.15 -1.67
N LYS A 636 -25.81 -1.95 -0.67
CA LYS A 636 -26.60 -3.10 -0.20
C LYS A 636 -27.48 -2.80 1.03
N ASN A 637 -27.19 -1.77 1.79
CA ASN A 637 -27.89 -1.44 3.04
C ASN A 637 -28.23 0.05 3.08
N LEU A 638 -29.26 0.45 2.34
CA LEU A 638 -29.84 1.78 2.51
C LEU A 638 -30.72 1.75 3.77
N ASP A 639 -30.37 2.59 4.72
CA ASP A 639 -31.24 2.90 5.86
C ASP A 639 -32.24 3.96 5.36
N ILE A 640 -33.41 3.45 4.86
CA ILE A 640 -34.50 4.30 4.37
C ILE A 640 -35.58 4.35 5.44
#